data_3285b51743eac9c448c5a784798b2345
#
_entry.id   3285b51743eac9c448c5a784798b2345
#
_cell.length_a   1.000
_cell.length_b   1.000
_cell.length_c   1.000
_cell.angle_alpha   90.00
_cell.angle_beta   90.00
_cell.angle_gamma   90.00
#
_symmetry.space_group_name_H-M   'P 1'
#
loop_
_entity.id
_entity.type
_entity.pdbx_description
1 polymer ?
#
loop_
_entity_poly.entity_id
_entity_poly.type
_entity_poly.pdbx_seq_one_letter_code
_entity_poly.pdbx_strand_id
1 'polypeptide(L)'
;MYLYIETLKQRLDAINQLRVDRALAAMGPAFQQVYGLLPTLLHHHHPLMPGYLEGNVPFGVSFYTSDENQQRYLNDIERKSGQPIALPPKGEMPITGLYSMGSTSSVGQNSTSDLDIWVCHQSWLDSDERLALQKKCQLLQKWCAAMGVEVSFFLIDENRFRHNESGSLGGEDCGSTQHILLLDEFYRTAVRMAGKRILWNMVPGEEEEHYDDYVMSLYAQGVLTPNEWLDLGGLSTLSAEEYFGASLWQLYKSIDSPYKAVLKTLLLEAYSWEYPQTRLLAMDSKQRLHDGEIVSFGLDPYCMMLERVTHYLTSIDDHARLDLVRRCFYLKVCEKLSQESSPHRSGWRREILAQLVSEWGWDEARLAILDSRADWKIERVREAHNELLDAMMQSYRNLIRFARRNNLSVSASPQDIGVLTRKLYAAFEALPGKVTLVNPQISPDLSETHLTFIHVPAGRANRSGWYLYNQAPDMNSIISHQPLEYNRYLNKLVAWAWFNGLLTDKTRLYIKGNEICDLARLQELVADVSHHFPLRLPAPTAKALYSPCEIRHLALIVNLEYDPTAAFRNQVVHFDFRKLDVFSFGQQQQCLIGSIDLLYRNSWNEVRTLHFNGEPAMLEALKTILGKMHQDAAPPDAVEVFCYSQHLRGLIRTRVQQLVSECIELRLSSTRQDPGRFKALRVAGQTWGLFFERLGVSVQKLENAVEFYGAISNNKLHGLSIKVETEQVQLPPVVNGYASEGIIQFFFEDTNNDSGFNIYILDETNRIEVYHHCKGSKEELVRDVSRFYSSSHDRFTYGSSFVNFNLPQFYQIVKVDDRTQVIPFRSQTLTQLCASLPDNNSNDYPQRFQMY
;
A
#
# COMPACT_ATOMS: atom_id res chain seq x y z
N MET A 1 -13.34 -27.26 42.14
CA MET A 1 -13.72 -26.16 41.25
C MET A 1 -13.40 -24.79 41.81
N TYR A 2 -13.97 -24.38 42.93
CA TYR A 2 -13.76 -23.02 43.51
C TYR A 2 -12.26 -22.69 43.75
N LEU A 3 -11.52 -23.58 44.39
CA LEU A 3 -10.08 -23.42 44.66
C LEU A 3 -9.25 -23.32 43.36
N TYR A 4 -9.63 -24.04 42.36
CA TYR A 4 -8.98 -23.98 41.03
C TYR A 4 -9.20 -22.62 40.37
N ILE A 5 -10.42 -22.10 40.41
CA ILE A 5 -10.78 -20.80 39.84
C ILE A 5 -10.05 -19.66 40.55
N GLU A 6 -9.97 -19.70 41.90
CA GLU A 6 -9.19 -18.69 42.62
C GLU A 6 -7.69 -18.75 42.31
N THR A 7 -7.14 -19.96 42.16
CA THR A 7 -5.76 -20.12 41.74
C THR A 7 -5.54 -19.55 40.33
N LEU A 8 -6.49 -19.76 39.39
CA LEU A 8 -6.41 -19.26 38.02
C LEU A 8 -6.55 -17.73 37.97
N LYS A 9 -7.43 -17.14 38.79
CA LYS A 9 -7.51 -15.67 38.97
C LYS A 9 -6.18 -15.07 39.41
N GLN A 10 -5.52 -15.68 40.39
CA GLN A 10 -4.22 -15.23 40.90
C GLN A 10 -3.13 -15.34 39.81
N ARG A 11 -3.14 -16.42 38.99
CA ARG A 11 -2.23 -16.55 37.87
C ARG A 11 -2.48 -15.47 36.82
N LEU A 12 -3.72 -15.23 36.44
CA LEU A 12 -4.10 -14.17 35.50
C LEU A 12 -3.62 -12.79 35.95
N ASP A 13 -3.85 -12.45 37.22
CA ASP A 13 -3.40 -11.18 37.78
C ASP A 13 -1.86 -11.08 37.79
N ALA A 14 -1.15 -12.15 38.16
CA ALA A 14 0.31 -12.20 38.16
C ALA A 14 0.88 -12.04 36.75
N ILE A 15 0.32 -12.73 35.75
CA ILE A 15 0.72 -12.61 34.35
C ILE A 15 0.43 -11.21 33.84
N ASN A 16 -0.75 -10.66 34.15
CA ASN A 16 -1.09 -9.30 33.72
C ASN A 16 -0.11 -8.28 34.32
N GLN A 17 0.22 -8.39 35.61
CA GLN A 17 1.19 -7.51 36.27
C GLN A 17 2.57 -7.62 35.61
N LEU A 18 3.05 -8.84 35.33
CA LEU A 18 4.29 -9.07 34.59
C LEU A 18 4.27 -8.41 33.21
N ARG A 19 3.15 -8.51 32.50
CA ARG A 19 2.97 -7.87 31.18
C ARG A 19 2.99 -6.34 31.26
N VAL A 20 2.37 -5.75 32.27
CA VAL A 20 2.43 -4.29 32.53
C VAL A 20 3.87 -3.87 32.82
N ASP A 21 4.56 -4.57 33.71
CA ASP A 21 5.95 -4.28 34.06
C ASP A 21 6.88 -4.37 32.85
N ARG A 22 6.70 -5.38 32.00
CA ARG A 22 7.44 -5.55 30.72
C ARG A 22 7.14 -4.42 29.73
N ALA A 23 5.86 -4.02 29.58
CA ALA A 23 5.48 -2.93 28.71
C ALA A 23 6.14 -1.61 29.10
N LEU A 24 6.18 -1.33 30.40
CA LEU A 24 6.82 -0.12 30.94
C LEU A 24 8.35 -0.18 30.86
N ALA A 25 8.95 -1.33 31.15
CA ALA A 25 10.40 -1.51 31.12
C ALA A 25 10.98 -1.42 29.69
N ALA A 26 10.19 -1.78 28.66
CA ALA A 26 10.61 -1.75 27.27
C ALA A 26 10.69 -0.35 26.66
N MET A 27 10.08 0.66 27.31
CA MET A 27 9.81 1.96 26.72
C MET A 27 10.37 3.12 27.52
N GLY A 28 10.53 4.27 26.85
CA GLY A 28 11.03 5.49 27.46
C GLY A 28 10.02 6.21 28.36
N PRO A 29 10.47 7.27 29.09
CA PRO A 29 9.65 7.96 30.09
C PRO A 29 8.34 8.54 29.57
N ALA A 30 8.31 9.05 28.35
CA ALA A 30 7.09 9.59 27.73
C ALA A 30 6.02 8.53 27.57
N PHE A 31 6.39 7.33 27.09
CA PHE A 31 5.47 6.21 26.99
C PHE A 31 4.98 5.76 28.38
N GLN A 32 5.88 5.64 29.35
CA GLN A 32 5.52 5.26 30.73
C GLN A 32 4.51 6.22 31.33
N GLN A 33 4.70 7.52 31.11
CA GLN A 33 3.77 8.55 31.56
C GLN A 33 2.41 8.43 30.85
N VAL A 34 2.39 8.30 29.52
CA VAL A 34 1.16 8.15 28.75
C VAL A 34 0.42 6.88 29.18
N TYR A 35 1.10 5.73 29.16
CA TYR A 35 0.52 4.43 29.52
C TYR A 35 -0.05 4.43 30.94
N GLY A 36 0.67 4.99 31.90
CA GLY A 36 0.23 5.07 33.29
C GLY A 36 -0.94 6.04 33.51
N LEU A 37 -1.02 7.15 32.77
CA LEU A 37 -2.08 8.14 32.97
C LEU A 37 -3.38 7.84 32.21
N LEU A 38 -3.35 7.10 31.12
CA LEU A 38 -4.55 6.86 30.30
C LEU A 38 -5.74 6.29 31.10
N PRO A 39 -5.59 5.32 32.01
CA PRO A 39 -6.71 4.87 32.85
C PRO A 39 -7.31 5.98 33.74
N THR A 40 -6.46 6.84 34.27
CA THR A 40 -6.87 7.99 35.10
C THR A 40 -7.66 9.00 34.28
N LEU A 41 -7.20 9.32 33.04
CA LEU A 41 -7.84 10.30 32.14
C LEU A 41 -9.20 9.82 31.61
N LEU A 42 -9.42 8.50 31.57
CA LEU A 42 -10.71 7.91 31.19
C LEU A 42 -11.61 7.68 32.39
N HIS A 43 -11.04 7.50 33.60
CA HIS A 43 -11.81 7.33 34.84
C HIS A 43 -12.32 8.67 35.41
N HIS A 44 -11.58 9.75 35.20
CA HIS A 44 -11.92 11.08 35.69
C HIS A 44 -12.23 12.05 34.55
N HIS A 45 -12.92 13.14 34.87
CA HIS A 45 -13.30 14.16 33.90
C HIS A 45 -13.19 15.55 34.52
N HIS A 46 -12.22 16.35 34.07
CA HIS A 46 -11.97 17.68 34.63
C HIS A 46 -11.37 18.61 33.54
N PRO A 47 -11.73 19.94 33.52
CA PRO A 47 -11.27 20.88 32.48
C PRO A 47 -9.76 20.98 32.28
N LEU A 48 -8.97 20.76 33.33
CA LEU A 48 -7.50 20.80 33.25
C LEU A 48 -6.88 19.46 32.81
N MET A 49 -7.69 18.42 32.58
CA MET A 49 -7.20 17.12 32.09
C MET A 49 -7.24 17.02 30.56
N PRO A 50 -6.23 16.38 29.96
CA PRO A 50 -6.32 15.97 28.55
C PRO A 50 -7.60 15.17 28.27
N GLY A 51 -8.20 15.39 27.11
CA GLY A 51 -9.42 14.70 26.73
C GLY A 51 -10.71 15.28 27.33
N TYR A 52 -10.66 16.44 27.96
CA TYR A 52 -11.85 17.12 28.45
C TYR A 52 -12.72 17.62 27.30
N LEU A 53 -14.02 17.42 27.45
CA LEU A 53 -15.09 17.95 26.61
C LEU A 53 -16.22 18.48 27.49
N GLU A 54 -16.85 19.58 27.11
CA GLU A 54 -18.06 20.07 27.78
C GLU A 54 -19.26 19.18 27.41
N GLY A 55 -20.15 18.96 28.38
CA GLY A 55 -21.39 18.22 28.17
C GLY A 55 -21.42 16.85 28.88
N ASN A 56 -22.37 16.01 28.47
CA ASN A 56 -22.53 14.67 29.00
C ASN A 56 -21.55 13.70 28.35
N VAL A 57 -20.36 13.60 28.88
CA VAL A 57 -19.30 12.70 28.37
C VAL A 57 -19.16 11.52 29.31
N PRO A 58 -19.29 10.27 28.83
CA PRO A 58 -19.07 9.10 29.67
C PRO A 58 -17.64 9.04 30.22
N PHE A 59 -17.50 8.86 31.52
CA PHE A 59 -16.24 8.65 32.20
C PHE A 59 -16.44 7.72 33.40
N GLY A 60 -15.39 7.08 33.86
CA GLY A 60 -15.43 6.07 34.90
C GLY A 60 -15.12 4.68 34.34
N VAL A 61 -14.05 4.06 34.84
CA VAL A 61 -13.59 2.72 34.49
C VAL A 61 -13.87 1.77 35.66
N SER A 62 -14.46 0.62 35.36
CA SER A 62 -14.74 -0.43 36.35
C SER A 62 -13.44 -0.88 37.05
N PHE A 63 -13.49 -1.15 38.30
CA PHE A 63 -12.36 -1.64 39.12
C PHE A 63 -11.07 -0.82 38.99
N TYR A 64 -11.20 0.46 38.65
CA TYR A 64 -10.05 1.35 38.64
C TYR A 64 -9.62 1.71 40.06
N THR A 65 -8.32 1.61 40.31
CA THR A 65 -7.67 2.09 41.52
C THR A 65 -6.45 2.90 41.13
N SER A 66 -6.30 4.10 41.64
CA SER A 66 -5.15 4.94 41.37
C SER A 66 -3.92 4.46 42.13
N ASP A 67 -2.79 4.41 41.42
CA ASP A 67 -1.47 4.24 42.06
C ASP A 67 -0.95 5.58 42.62
N GLU A 68 0.21 5.55 43.28
CA GLU A 68 0.80 6.76 43.89
C GLU A 68 1.08 7.88 42.86
N ASN A 69 1.53 7.58 41.67
CA ASN A 69 1.85 8.56 40.61
C ASN A 69 0.56 9.19 40.07
N GLN A 70 -0.44 8.37 39.84
CA GLN A 70 -1.77 8.80 39.41
C GLN A 70 -2.43 9.67 40.50
N GLN A 71 -2.32 9.29 41.77
CA GLN A 71 -2.86 10.09 42.88
C GLN A 71 -2.13 11.43 43.02
N ARG A 72 -0.81 11.48 42.84
CA ARG A 72 -0.05 12.74 42.79
C ARG A 72 -0.55 13.64 41.64
N TYR A 73 -0.78 13.07 40.47
CA TYR A 73 -1.32 13.80 39.33
C TYR A 73 -2.72 14.37 39.65
N LEU A 74 -3.61 13.59 40.22
CA LEU A 74 -4.94 14.06 40.62
C LEU A 74 -4.87 15.19 41.66
N ASN A 75 -4.05 15.04 42.67
CA ASN A 75 -3.85 16.07 43.72
C ASN A 75 -3.28 17.38 43.10
N ASP A 76 -2.42 17.30 42.10
CA ASP A 76 -1.90 18.46 41.40
C ASP A 76 -2.97 19.18 40.57
N ILE A 77 -3.88 18.43 39.92
CA ILE A 77 -5.04 19.00 39.21
C ILE A 77 -5.97 19.74 40.20
N GLU A 78 -6.34 19.11 41.29
CA GLU A 78 -7.18 19.75 42.33
C GLU A 78 -6.54 21.01 42.89
N ARG A 79 -5.24 20.97 43.17
CA ARG A 79 -4.49 22.13 43.66
C ARG A 79 -4.48 23.28 42.67
N LYS A 80 -4.31 22.98 41.36
CA LYS A 80 -4.27 23.99 40.30
C LYS A 80 -5.63 24.56 39.97
N SER A 81 -6.70 23.75 40.09
CA SER A 81 -8.06 24.18 39.77
C SER A 81 -8.77 24.84 40.95
N GLY A 82 -8.38 24.53 42.17
CA GLY A 82 -9.08 24.91 43.37
C GLY A 82 -10.43 24.21 43.52
N GLN A 83 -10.73 23.21 42.73
CA GLN A 83 -11.97 22.45 42.73
C GLN A 83 -11.69 20.95 42.83
N PRO A 84 -12.52 20.19 43.56
CA PRO A 84 -12.38 18.74 43.59
C PRO A 84 -12.72 18.12 42.21
N ILE A 85 -12.04 17.04 41.89
CA ILE A 85 -12.32 16.29 40.69
C ILE A 85 -13.65 15.58 40.81
N ALA A 86 -14.48 15.66 39.78
CA ALA A 86 -15.76 14.96 39.75
C ALA A 86 -15.56 13.44 39.90
N LEU A 87 -16.28 12.85 40.80
CA LEU A 87 -16.32 11.39 40.94
C LEU A 87 -17.17 10.78 39.82
N PRO A 88 -16.81 9.59 39.34
CA PRO A 88 -17.64 8.90 38.39
C PRO A 88 -19.03 8.58 38.92
N PRO A 89 -20.02 8.36 38.07
CA PRO A 89 -21.38 8.03 38.44
C PRO A 89 -21.44 6.86 39.41
N LYS A 90 -22.35 6.94 40.42
CA LYS A 90 -22.60 5.80 41.30
C LYS A 90 -23.32 4.70 40.52
N GLY A 91 -22.81 3.49 40.56
CA GLY A 91 -23.39 2.33 39.86
C GLY A 91 -22.43 1.64 38.93
N GLU A 92 -22.94 1.07 37.85
CA GLU A 92 -22.11 0.46 36.82
C GLU A 92 -21.37 1.54 36.05
N MET A 93 -20.05 1.36 35.92
CA MET A 93 -19.21 2.31 35.17
C MET A 93 -19.46 2.21 33.69
N PRO A 94 -19.48 3.32 32.96
CA PRO A 94 -19.67 3.32 31.50
C PRO A 94 -18.56 2.56 30.75
N ILE A 95 -17.32 2.59 31.24
CA ILE A 95 -16.19 1.89 30.66
C ILE A 95 -15.94 0.62 31.47
N THR A 96 -16.10 -0.54 30.81
CA THR A 96 -15.93 -1.86 31.46
C THR A 96 -14.47 -2.25 31.57
N GLY A 97 -13.61 -1.80 30.67
CA GLY A 97 -12.17 -2.05 30.72
C GLY A 97 -11.37 -1.37 29.65
N LEU A 98 -10.07 -1.26 29.93
CA LEU A 98 -9.04 -0.74 29.05
C LEU A 98 -7.97 -1.79 28.86
N TYR A 99 -7.73 -2.16 27.62
CA TYR A 99 -6.78 -3.21 27.25
C TYR A 99 -5.86 -2.72 26.15
N SER A 100 -4.55 -2.73 26.39
CA SER A 100 -3.59 -2.59 25.29
C SER A 100 -3.38 -3.95 24.62
N MET A 101 -3.14 -3.95 23.31
CA MET A 101 -2.96 -5.17 22.55
C MET A 101 -1.82 -5.06 21.51
N GLY A 102 -1.63 -6.12 20.73
CA GLY A 102 -0.62 -6.16 19.66
C GLY A 102 0.77 -6.47 20.20
N SER A 103 1.73 -5.57 19.97
CA SER A 103 3.12 -5.78 20.40
C SER A 103 3.39 -5.39 21.85
N THR A 104 2.46 -4.73 22.51
CA THR A 104 2.61 -4.27 23.90
C THR A 104 2.96 -5.44 24.83
N SER A 105 3.94 -5.25 25.67
CA SER A 105 4.50 -6.24 26.62
C SER A 105 5.24 -7.44 25.99
N SER A 106 5.25 -7.56 24.68
CA SER A 106 5.95 -8.66 24.01
C SER A 106 7.41 -8.32 23.71
N VAL A 107 8.18 -9.33 23.35
CA VAL A 107 9.56 -9.14 22.87
C VAL A 107 9.62 -8.24 21.63
N GLY A 108 8.55 -8.17 20.84
CA GLY A 108 8.43 -7.31 19.67
C GLY A 108 8.13 -5.83 19.97
N GLN A 109 7.91 -5.43 21.22
CA GLN A 109 7.71 -4.04 21.59
C GLN A 109 9.04 -3.26 21.53
N ASN A 110 9.06 -2.14 20.82
CA ASN A 110 10.24 -1.26 20.71
C ASN A 110 9.81 0.21 20.71
N SER A 111 10.79 1.12 20.68
CA SER A 111 10.56 2.58 20.75
C SER A 111 9.68 3.17 19.64
N THR A 112 9.48 2.44 18.54
CA THR A 112 8.64 2.85 17.40
C THR A 112 7.32 2.08 17.36
N SER A 113 6.99 1.29 18.40
CA SER A 113 5.74 0.56 18.46
C SER A 113 4.59 1.49 18.76
N ASP A 114 3.54 1.38 17.98
CA ASP A 114 2.21 1.93 18.22
C ASP A 114 1.54 1.28 19.44
N LEU A 115 0.64 1.97 20.06
CA LEU A 115 -0.15 1.50 21.21
C LEU A 115 -1.62 1.42 20.81
N ASP A 116 -2.11 0.22 20.57
CA ASP A 116 -3.51 -0.05 20.28
C ASP A 116 -4.27 -0.32 21.60
N ILE A 117 -5.31 0.46 21.88
CA ILE A 117 -6.09 0.36 23.12
C ILE A 117 -7.56 0.08 22.79
N TRP A 118 -8.05 -1.02 23.30
CA TRP A 118 -9.48 -1.29 23.34
C TRP A 118 -10.11 -0.64 24.57
N VAL A 119 -11.08 0.24 24.30
CA VAL A 119 -11.93 0.88 25.30
C VAL A 119 -13.27 0.14 25.28
N CYS A 120 -13.38 -0.89 26.10
CA CYS A 120 -14.60 -1.65 26.22
C CYS A 120 -15.62 -0.87 27.04
N HIS A 121 -16.85 -0.76 26.56
CA HIS A 121 -17.90 0.04 27.17
C HIS A 121 -19.22 -0.72 27.25
N GLN A 122 -20.07 -0.25 28.11
CA GLN A 122 -21.42 -0.80 28.34
C GLN A 122 -22.32 -0.56 27.12
N SER A 123 -23.16 -1.53 26.81
CA SER A 123 -24.12 -1.46 25.69
C SER A 123 -25.29 -0.50 25.93
N TRP A 124 -25.51 -0.05 27.15
CA TRP A 124 -26.55 0.94 27.44
C TRP A 124 -26.18 2.39 27.09
N LEU A 125 -24.94 2.66 26.74
CA LEU A 125 -24.54 3.98 26.19
C LEU A 125 -25.29 4.29 24.90
N ASP A 126 -25.96 5.44 24.87
CA ASP A 126 -26.64 5.90 23.67
C ASP A 126 -25.67 6.38 22.58
N SER A 127 -26.23 6.77 21.44
CA SER A 127 -25.40 7.21 20.27
C SER A 127 -24.62 8.49 20.55
N ASP A 128 -25.20 9.42 21.31
CA ASP A 128 -24.57 10.70 21.63
C ASP A 128 -23.46 10.53 22.65
N GLU A 129 -23.67 9.68 23.65
CA GLU A 129 -22.68 9.30 24.65
C GLU A 129 -21.50 8.55 24.03
N ARG A 130 -21.75 7.62 23.10
CA ARG A 130 -20.69 6.94 22.36
C ARG A 130 -19.88 7.90 21.50
N LEU A 131 -20.56 8.85 20.82
CA LEU A 131 -19.89 9.88 20.05
C LEU A 131 -19.04 10.80 20.93
N ALA A 132 -19.54 11.17 22.12
CA ALA A 132 -18.80 11.97 23.08
C ALA A 132 -17.56 11.23 23.61
N LEU A 133 -17.68 9.93 23.92
CA LEU A 133 -16.55 9.08 24.30
C LEU A 133 -15.52 8.97 23.17
N GLN A 134 -15.97 8.81 21.93
CA GLN A 134 -15.09 8.78 20.75
C GLN A 134 -14.32 10.10 20.59
N LYS A 135 -14.99 11.24 20.75
CA LYS A 135 -14.33 12.56 20.73
C LYS A 135 -13.30 12.71 21.84
N LYS A 136 -13.64 12.25 23.08
CA LYS A 136 -12.69 12.21 24.19
C LYS A 136 -11.44 11.40 23.82
N CYS A 137 -11.61 10.21 23.27
CA CYS A 137 -10.49 9.37 22.79
C CYS A 137 -9.65 10.08 21.70
N GLN A 138 -10.28 10.77 20.74
CA GLN A 138 -9.55 11.55 19.73
C GLN A 138 -8.71 12.68 20.33
N LEU A 139 -9.21 13.37 21.37
CA LEU A 139 -8.44 14.38 22.08
C LEU A 139 -7.27 13.77 22.86
N LEU A 140 -7.48 12.62 23.48
CA LEU A 140 -6.43 11.86 24.15
C LEU A 140 -5.37 11.40 23.13
N GLN A 141 -5.77 10.94 21.95
CA GLN A 141 -4.85 10.57 20.88
C GLN A 141 -3.95 11.74 20.46
N LYS A 142 -4.52 12.95 20.32
CA LYS A 142 -3.74 14.16 20.01
C LYS A 142 -2.77 14.51 21.13
N TRP A 143 -3.20 14.36 22.40
CA TRP A 143 -2.31 14.57 23.55
C TRP A 143 -1.17 13.56 23.58
N CYS A 144 -1.44 12.28 23.34
CA CYS A 144 -0.41 11.24 23.26
C CYS A 144 0.60 11.54 22.15
N ALA A 145 0.11 11.94 20.97
CA ALA A 145 0.95 12.31 19.84
C ALA A 145 1.85 13.52 20.15
N ALA A 146 1.35 14.51 20.90
CA ALA A 146 2.15 15.63 21.36
C ALA A 146 3.24 15.22 22.38
N MET A 147 3.04 14.09 23.08
CA MET A 147 4.04 13.46 23.94
C MET A 147 5.01 12.54 23.18
N GLY A 148 4.85 12.42 21.84
CA GLY A 148 5.66 11.54 21.00
C GLY A 148 5.27 10.06 21.07
N VAL A 149 4.05 9.74 21.51
CA VAL A 149 3.53 8.38 21.60
C VAL A 149 2.34 8.22 20.64
N GLU A 150 2.46 7.31 19.68
CA GLU A 150 1.38 6.99 18.76
C GLU A 150 0.39 6.01 19.44
N VAL A 151 -0.85 6.45 19.61
CA VAL A 151 -1.91 5.69 20.28
C VAL A 151 -3.15 5.64 19.41
N SER A 152 -3.73 4.47 19.24
CA SER A 152 -5.04 4.26 18.60
C SER A 152 -6.06 3.73 19.62
N PHE A 153 -7.25 4.34 19.66
CA PHE A 153 -8.34 3.89 20.51
C PHE A 153 -9.45 3.24 19.67
N PHE A 154 -9.88 2.07 20.12
CA PHE A 154 -10.99 1.32 19.55
C PHE A 154 -12.09 1.17 20.58
N LEU A 155 -13.28 1.71 20.29
CA LEU A 155 -14.45 1.59 21.15
C LEU A 155 -15.14 0.26 20.89
N ILE A 156 -15.24 -0.57 21.92
CA ILE A 156 -15.79 -1.93 21.85
C ILE A 156 -17.04 -2.00 22.71
N ASP A 157 -18.18 -2.14 22.06
CA ASP A 157 -19.43 -2.51 22.74
C ASP A 157 -19.42 -4.02 22.99
N GLU A 158 -19.37 -4.41 24.27
CA GLU A 158 -19.17 -5.78 24.70
C GLU A 158 -20.21 -6.75 24.08
N ASN A 159 -21.50 -6.41 24.13
CA ASN A 159 -22.55 -7.28 23.62
C ASN A 159 -22.58 -7.33 22.08
N ARG A 160 -22.46 -6.18 21.45
CA ARG A 160 -22.47 -6.12 19.97
C ARG A 160 -21.27 -6.81 19.38
N PHE A 161 -20.09 -6.68 20.01
CA PHE A 161 -18.89 -7.37 19.59
C PHE A 161 -19.04 -8.89 19.73
N ARG A 162 -19.53 -9.36 20.87
CA ARG A 162 -19.79 -10.78 21.13
C ARG A 162 -20.68 -11.43 20.08
N HIS A 163 -21.71 -10.72 19.60
CA HIS A 163 -22.66 -11.22 18.61
C HIS A 163 -22.27 -10.91 17.16
N ASN A 164 -21.05 -10.43 16.93
CA ASN A 164 -20.56 -10.01 15.60
C ASN A 164 -21.44 -8.96 14.91
N GLU A 165 -22.12 -8.13 15.70
CA GLU A 165 -22.97 -7.02 15.23
C GLU A 165 -22.22 -5.69 15.15
N SER A 166 -20.96 -5.67 15.55
CA SER A 166 -20.11 -4.49 15.45
C SER A 166 -19.73 -4.28 13.98
N GLY A 167 -20.13 -3.13 13.44
CA GLY A 167 -19.62 -2.66 12.17
C GLY A 167 -18.10 -2.47 12.20
N SER A 168 -17.51 -2.05 11.10
CA SER A 168 -16.07 -1.75 11.01
C SER A 168 -15.58 -0.96 12.24
N LEU A 169 -14.55 -1.49 12.90
CA LEU A 169 -13.97 -0.88 14.12
C LEU A 169 -13.13 0.38 13.81
N GLY A 170 -12.88 0.63 12.54
CA GLY A 170 -12.15 1.82 12.06
C GLY A 170 -12.12 1.86 10.54
N GLY A 171 -11.80 3.01 9.95
CA GLY A 171 -11.72 3.21 8.48
C GLY A 171 -10.65 2.38 7.76
N GLU A 172 -9.91 1.55 8.48
CA GLU A 172 -8.84 0.69 7.99
C GLU A 172 -9.13 -0.82 8.19
N ASP A 173 -10.34 -1.19 8.60
CA ASP A 173 -10.68 -2.58 8.84
C ASP A 173 -11.43 -3.21 7.66
N CYS A 174 -11.15 -4.47 7.38
CA CYS A 174 -11.87 -5.27 6.38
C CYS A 174 -13.29 -5.71 6.82
N GLY A 175 -13.89 -5.03 7.79
CA GLY A 175 -15.26 -5.30 8.26
C GLY A 175 -15.39 -6.59 9.10
N SER A 176 -16.62 -7.12 9.18
CA SER A 176 -17.01 -8.27 10.01
C SER A 176 -16.32 -9.61 9.66
N THR A 177 -15.48 -9.63 8.64
CA THR A 177 -14.82 -10.85 8.14
C THR A 177 -13.56 -11.28 8.90
N GLN A 178 -13.23 -10.63 10.03
CA GLN A 178 -12.02 -10.94 10.81
C GLN A 178 -12.29 -11.11 12.31
N HIS A 179 -13.53 -11.36 12.69
CA HIS A 179 -13.95 -11.34 14.09
C HIS A 179 -13.18 -12.34 14.97
N ILE A 180 -13.08 -13.60 14.55
CA ILE A 180 -12.42 -14.66 15.33
C ILE A 180 -10.90 -14.48 15.37
N LEU A 181 -10.29 -14.08 14.25
CA LEU A 181 -8.86 -13.79 14.21
C LEU A 181 -8.49 -12.57 15.06
N LEU A 182 -9.37 -11.59 15.14
CA LEU A 182 -9.18 -10.44 16.02
C LEU A 182 -9.31 -10.83 17.48
N LEU A 183 -10.24 -11.72 17.83
CA LEU A 183 -10.33 -12.34 19.15
C LEU A 183 -9.10 -13.18 19.50
N ASP A 184 -8.58 -13.99 18.54
CA ASP A 184 -7.34 -14.73 18.74
C ASP A 184 -6.18 -13.78 19.08
N GLU A 185 -6.04 -12.68 18.34
CA GLU A 185 -5.00 -11.68 18.64
C GLU A 185 -5.24 -11.03 20.01
N PHE A 186 -6.48 -10.63 20.29
CA PHE A 186 -6.83 -10.00 21.56
C PHE A 186 -6.55 -10.92 22.75
N TYR A 187 -7.08 -12.14 22.75
CA TYR A 187 -6.93 -13.05 23.90
C TYR A 187 -5.49 -13.44 24.23
N ARG A 188 -4.61 -13.53 23.23
CA ARG A 188 -3.19 -13.83 23.44
C ARG A 188 -2.33 -12.61 23.75
N THR A 189 -2.75 -11.38 23.35
CA THR A 189 -1.91 -10.17 23.45
C THR A 189 -2.41 -9.17 24.47
N ALA A 190 -3.68 -9.21 24.87
CA ALA A 190 -4.29 -8.19 25.71
C ALA A 190 -3.56 -8.03 27.05
N VAL A 191 -3.26 -6.78 27.39
CA VAL A 191 -2.76 -6.36 28.68
C VAL A 191 -3.79 -5.45 29.31
N ARG A 192 -4.37 -5.86 30.41
CA ARG A 192 -5.37 -5.08 31.14
C ARG A 192 -4.70 -3.91 31.83
N MET A 193 -4.99 -2.70 31.38
CA MET A 193 -4.54 -1.45 32.02
C MET A 193 -5.42 -1.09 33.21
N ALA A 194 -6.73 -1.27 33.08
CA ALA A 194 -7.75 -1.13 34.12
C ALA A 194 -9.03 -1.85 33.70
N GLY A 195 -9.90 -2.15 34.64
CA GLY A 195 -11.23 -2.71 34.36
C GLY A 195 -11.39 -4.19 34.68
N LYS A 196 -12.43 -4.79 34.08
CA LYS A 196 -12.82 -6.18 34.26
C LYS A 196 -11.75 -7.17 33.81
N ARG A 197 -11.72 -8.37 34.38
CA ARG A 197 -10.89 -9.49 33.87
C ARG A 197 -11.53 -10.12 32.65
N ILE A 198 -10.74 -10.69 31.77
CA ILE A 198 -11.21 -11.41 30.57
C ILE A 198 -11.74 -12.78 30.97
N LEU A 199 -13.04 -13.01 30.74
CA LEU A 199 -13.74 -14.25 31.16
C LEU A 199 -13.22 -15.47 30.40
N TRP A 200 -12.93 -15.32 29.12
CA TRP A 200 -12.52 -16.40 28.22
C TRP A 200 -11.35 -17.24 28.79
N ASN A 201 -10.43 -16.60 29.51
CA ASN A 201 -9.28 -17.28 30.14
C ASN A 201 -9.67 -18.23 31.27
N MET A 202 -10.89 -18.12 31.78
CA MET A 202 -11.39 -18.96 32.88
C MET A 202 -12.00 -20.28 32.39
N VAL A 203 -12.34 -20.37 31.11
CA VAL A 203 -12.97 -21.54 30.53
C VAL A 203 -11.88 -22.51 30.06
N PRO A 204 -11.88 -23.78 30.48
CA PRO A 204 -10.93 -24.78 30.02
C PRO A 204 -11.01 -24.99 28.48
N GLY A 205 -9.89 -25.36 27.86
CA GLY A 205 -9.86 -25.55 26.42
C GLY A 205 -10.78 -26.65 25.90
N GLU A 206 -11.06 -27.65 26.69
CA GLU A 206 -11.98 -28.74 26.38
C GLU A 206 -13.45 -28.29 26.33
N GLU A 207 -13.79 -27.19 27.00
CA GLU A 207 -15.14 -26.62 27.05
C GLU A 207 -15.37 -25.51 26.01
N GLU A 208 -14.40 -25.24 25.14
CA GLU A 208 -14.50 -24.15 24.15
C GLU A 208 -15.70 -24.28 23.20
N GLU A 209 -16.02 -25.51 22.75
CA GLU A 209 -17.18 -25.78 21.89
C GLU A 209 -18.53 -25.55 22.62
N HIS A 210 -18.52 -25.59 23.96
CA HIS A 210 -19.69 -25.40 24.82
C HIS A 210 -19.52 -24.16 25.72
N TYR A 211 -18.77 -23.16 25.24
CA TYR A 211 -18.36 -21.98 26.01
C TYR A 211 -19.55 -21.33 26.75
N ASP A 212 -20.63 -21.04 26.07
CA ASP A 212 -21.78 -20.34 26.63
C ASP A 212 -22.47 -21.16 27.75
N ASP A 213 -22.69 -22.44 27.49
CA ASP A 213 -23.32 -23.35 28.48
C ASP A 213 -22.44 -23.51 29.70
N TYR A 214 -21.13 -23.62 29.51
CA TYR A 214 -20.18 -23.73 30.60
C TYR A 214 -20.15 -22.44 31.45
N VAL A 215 -20.06 -21.28 30.85
CA VAL A 215 -20.11 -19.98 31.51
C VAL A 215 -21.41 -19.79 32.29
N MET A 216 -22.54 -20.10 31.68
CA MET A 216 -23.85 -20.05 32.40
C MET A 216 -23.90 -20.98 33.62
N SER A 217 -23.28 -22.16 33.50
CA SER A 217 -23.19 -23.09 34.63
C SER A 217 -22.36 -22.52 35.81
N LEU A 218 -21.26 -21.81 35.50
CA LEU A 218 -20.40 -21.18 36.50
C LEU A 218 -21.12 -20.02 37.21
N TYR A 219 -21.93 -19.25 36.52
CA TYR A 219 -22.79 -18.20 37.11
C TYR A 219 -23.90 -18.81 37.94
N ALA A 220 -24.59 -19.84 37.49
CA ALA A 220 -25.65 -20.53 38.20
C ALA A 220 -25.14 -21.17 39.49
N GLN A 221 -23.91 -21.65 39.53
CA GLN A 221 -23.26 -22.22 40.72
C GLN A 221 -22.71 -21.16 41.67
N GLY A 222 -22.78 -19.85 41.32
CA GLY A 222 -22.24 -18.77 42.10
C GLY A 222 -20.71 -18.75 42.19
N VAL A 223 -20.04 -19.43 41.26
CA VAL A 223 -18.57 -19.52 41.20
C VAL A 223 -17.97 -18.25 40.59
N LEU A 224 -18.70 -17.64 39.68
CA LEU A 224 -18.32 -16.37 39.05
C LEU A 224 -19.38 -15.30 39.31
N THR A 225 -18.93 -14.06 39.45
CA THR A 225 -19.80 -12.87 39.58
C THR A 225 -19.83 -12.14 38.22
N PRO A 226 -21.01 -11.95 37.59
CA PRO A 226 -21.08 -11.40 36.21
C PRO A 226 -20.35 -10.05 36.05
N ASN A 227 -20.44 -9.17 37.05
CA ASN A 227 -19.87 -7.81 36.94
C ASN A 227 -18.33 -7.75 36.97
N GLU A 228 -17.65 -8.85 37.34
CA GLU A 228 -16.18 -8.89 37.41
C GLU A 228 -15.51 -9.18 36.07
N TRP A 229 -16.26 -9.60 35.07
CA TRP A 229 -15.74 -10.20 33.84
C TRP A 229 -16.15 -9.43 32.59
N LEU A 230 -15.17 -9.29 31.68
CA LEU A 230 -15.40 -8.93 30.27
C LEU A 230 -15.63 -10.22 29.49
N ASP A 231 -16.78 -10.34 28.85
CA ASP A 231 -17.14 -11.50 28.06
C ASP A 231 -17.33 -11.13 26.58
N LEU A 232 -16.35 -11.45 25.75
CA LEU A 232 -16.37 -11.24 24.32
C LEU A 232 -16.69 -12.53 23.52
N GLY A 233 -17.07 -13.61 24.22
CA GLY A 233 -17.42 -14.88 23.65
C GLY A 233 -16.26 -15.87 23.50
N GLY A 234 -16.58 -17.11 23.11
CA GLY A 234 -15.63 -18.15 22.78
C GLY A 234 -15.03 -18.01 21.38
N LEU A 235 -13.95 -18.75 21.12
CA LEU A 235 -13.35 -18.87 19.79
C LEU A 235 -14.07 -19.99 19.01
N SER A 236 -15.03 -19.61 18.18
CA SER A 236 -15.71 -20.56 17.28
C SER A 236 -14.76 -21.05 16.18
N THR A 237 -15.19 -22.09 15.44
CA THR A 237 -14.46 -22.57 14.27
C THR A 237 -14.35 -21.48 13.23
N LEU A 238 -13.14 -21.22 12.80
CA LEU A 238 -12.83 -20.18 11.82
C LEU A 238 -13.28 -20.60 10.42
N SER A 239 -13.98 -19.72 9.71
CA SER A 239 -14.35 -19.97 8.33
C SER A 239 -13.18 -19.76 7.35
N ALA A 240 -13.21 -20.44 6.21
CA ALA A 240 -12.20 -20.25 5.18
C ALA A 240 -12.21 -18.83 4.61
N GLU A 241 -13.39 -18.20 4.57
CA GLU A 241 -13.59 -16.81 4.14
C GLU A 241 -12.86 -15.83 5.07
N GLU A 242 -12.92 -16.05 6.37
CA GLU A 242 -12.25 -15.18 7.35
C GLU A 242 -10.72 -15.27 7.23
N TYR A 243 -10.16 -16.46 7.03
CA TYR A 243 -8.73 -16.61 6.74
C TYR A 243 -8.33 -15.85 5.49
N PHE A 244 -9.11 -16.00 4.44
CA PHE A 244 -8.82 -15.36 3.17
C PHE A 244 -8.84 -13.83 3.30
N GLY A 245 -9.88 -13.26 3.89
CA GLY A 245 -10.03 -11.82 4.12
C GLY A 245 -8.91 -11.24 4.97
N ALA A 246 -8.58 -11.90 6.09
CA ALA A 246 -7.50 -11.47 6.98
C ALA A 246 -6.12 -11.55 6.29
N SER A 247 -5.87 -12.59 5.52
CA SER A 247 -4.61 -12.74 4.79
C SER A 247 -4.44 -11.68 3.71
N LEU A 248 -5.49 -11.36 2.96
CA LEU A 248 -5.48 -10.25 2.00
C LEU A 248 -5.13 -8.92 2.68
N TRP A 249 -5.72 -8.66 3.84
CA TRP A 249 -5.46 -7.44 4.59
C TRP A 249 -4.02 -7.37 5.13
N GLN A 250 -3.47 -8.46 5.62
CA GLN A 250 -2.08 -8.50 6.07
C GLN A 250 -1.11 -8.32 4.89
N LEU A 251 -1.41 -8.88 3.72
CA LEU A 251 -0.64 -8.62 2.50
C LEU A 251 -0.70 -7.15 2.09
N TYR A 252 -1.87 -6.51 2.18
CA TYR A 252 -2.01 -5.07 1.91
C TYR A 252 -1.13 -4.23 2.85
N LYS A 253 -1.10 -4.54 4.16
CA LYS A 253 -0.24 -3.86 5.15
C LYS A 253 1.25 -4.19 4.96
N SER A 254 1.59 -5.36 4.43
CA SER A 254 2.97 -5.80 4.27
C SER A 254 3.76 -4.95 3.27
N ILE A 255 3.09 -4.31 2.33
CA ILE A 255 3.71 -3.41 1.36
C ILE A 255 4.35 -2.21 2.06
N ASP A 256 3.67 -1.65 3.07
CA ASP A 256 4.14 -0.47 3.79
C ASP A 256 5.09 -0.83 4.94
N SER A 257 4.85 -1.95 5.62
CA SER A 257 5.60 -2.37 6.82
C SER A 257 6.04 -3.84 6.75
N PRO A 258 6.98 -4.20 5.85
CA PRO A 258 7.26 -5.59 5.52
C PRO A 258 7.78 -6.40 6.71
N TYR A 259 8.68 -5.88 7.54
CA TYR A 259 9.26 -6.64 8.66
C TYR A 259 8.25 -7.02 9.74
N LYS A 260 7.26 -6.15 10.01
CA LYS A 260 6.17 -6.43 10.96
C LYS A 260 5.15 -7.39 10.34
N ALA A 261 4.84 -7.22 9.07
CA ALA A 261 3.76 -7.92 8.41
C ALA A 261 4.11 -9.33 7.94
N VAL A 262 5.37 -9.60 7.56
CA VAL A 262 5.80 -10.95 7.12
C VAL A 262 5.48 -12.01 8.16
N LEU A 263 5.76 -11.76 9.45
CA LEU A 263 5.47 -12.73 10.52
C LEU A 263 3.97 -12.98 10.66
N LYS A 264 3.14 -11.92 10.62
CA LYS A 264 1.68 -12.05 10.69
C LYS A 264 1.10 -12.73 9.44
N THR A 265 1.61 -12.41 8.26
CA THR A 265 1.19 -13.05 7.00
C THR A 265 1.50 -14.55 7.02
N LEU A 266 2.67 -14.92 7.47
CA LEU A 266 3.07 -16.33 7.56
C LEU A 266 2.35 -17.09 8.69
N LEU A 267 1.93 -16.41 9.76
CA LEU A 267 1.05 -17.01 10.75
C LEU A 267 -0.31 -17.40 10.14
N LEU A 268 -0.91 -16.50 9.36
CA LEU A 268 -2.17 -16.78 8.66
C LEU A 268 -1.99 -17.88 7.60
N GLU A 269 -0.84 -17.90 6.94
CA GLU A 269 -0.50 -18.98 6.01
C GLU A 269 -0.38 -20.33 6.74
N ALA A 270 0.26 -20.37 7.92
CA ALA A 270 0.33 -21.56 8.77
C ALA A 270 -1.07 -22.02 9.21
N TYR A 271 -1.92 -21.09 9.64
CA TYR A 271 -3.31 -21.40 9.98
C TYR A 271 -4.10 -21.96 8.80
N SER A 272 -3.94 -21.39 7.60
CA SER A 272 -4.61 -21.87 6.40
C SER A 272 -4.10 -23.26 5.96
N TRP A 273 -2.82 -23.57 6.23
CA TRP A 273 -2.23 -24.88 5.95
C TRP A 273 -2.80 -25.96 6.87
N GLU A 274 -3.07 -25.63 8.14
CA GLU A 274 -3.68 -26.54 9.13
C GLU A 274 -5.20 -26.71 8.95
N TYR A 275 -5.84 -25.81 8.19
CA TYR A 275 -7.30 -25.80 8.00
C TYR A 275 -7.81 -27.13 7.42
N PRO A 276 -8.94 -27.73 7.89
CA PRO A 276 -9.94 -27.18 8.83
C PRO A 276 -9.67 -27.44 10.32
N GLN A 277 -8.55 -28.07 10.66
CA GLN A 277 -8.22 -28.47 12.03
C GLN A 277 -7.28 -27.45 12.73
N THR A 278 -7.37 -26.21 12.30
CA THR A 278 -6.50 -25.15 12.84
C THR A 278 -6.73 -24.93 14.33
N ARG A 279 -5.66 -24.99 15.08
CA ARG A 279 -5.64 -24.57 16.49
C ARG A 279 -5.07 -23.16 16.59
N LEU A 280 -5.87 -22.20 17.03
CA LEU A 280 -5.46 -20.82 17.16
C LEU A 280 -4.45 -20.62 18.31
N LEU A 281 -3.52 -19.69 18.17
CA LEU A 281 -2.48 -19.43 19.18
C LEU A 281 -3.05 -19.00 20.54
N ALA A 282 -4.20 -18.34 20.58
CA ALA A 282 -4.87 -18.03 21.84
C ALA A 282 -5.20 -19.31 22.63
N MET A 283 -5.64 -20.39 21.97
CA MET A 283 -5.91 -21.68 22.60
C MET A 283 -4.63 -22.28 23.19
N ASP A 284 -3.50 -22.17 22.50
CA ASP A 284 -2.21 -22.64 23.02
C ASP A 284 -1.77 -21.81 24.23
N SER A 285 -1.96 -20.49 24.17
CA SER A 285 -1.70 -19.58 25.29
C SER A 285 -2.56 -19.92 26.51
N LYS A 286 -3.86 -20.18 26.30
CA LYS A 286 -4.80 -20.58 27.34
C LYS A 286 -4.38 -21.92 27.99
N GLN A 287 -4.01 -22.89 27.16
CA GLN A 287 -3.55 -24.19 27.68
C GLN A 287 -2.32 -24.03 28.56
N ARG A 288 -1.29 -23.32 28.10
CA ARG A 288 -0.07 -23.05 28.89
C ARG A 288 -0.39 -22.35 30.23
N LEU A 289 -1.34 -21.37 30.20
CA LEU A 289 -1.82 -20.71 31.41
C LEU A 289 -2.47 -21.69 32.41
N HIS A 290 -3.33 -22.59 31.94
CA HIS A 290 -4.00 -23.60 32.77
C HIS A 290 -3.01 -24.62 33.32
N ASP A 291 -1.97 -24.96 32.53
CA ASP A 291 -0.87 -25.86 32.95
C ASP A 291 0.06 -25.22 34.01
N GLY A 292 -0.10 -23.90 34.23
CA GLY A 292 0.60 -23.16 35.28
C GLY A 292 1.86 -22.45 34.85
N GLU A 293 2.07 -22.24 33.55
CA GLU A 293 3.13 -21.38 33.06
C GLU A 293 2.82 -19.91 33.39
N ILE A 294 3.69 -19.26 34.15
CA ILE A 294 3.56 -17.84 34.52
C ILE A 294 4.68 -17.00 33.93
N VAL A 295 5.91 -17.51 33.96
CA VAL A 295 7.10 -16.77 33.61
C VAL A 295 7.88 -17.56 32.55
N SER A 296 7.35 -17.67 31.35
CA SER A 296 8.14 -18.22 30.27
C SER A 296 8.02 -17.32 29.04
N PHE A 297 9.06 -17.31 28.20
CA PHE A 297 8.94 -16.67 26.91
C PHE A 297 7.95 -17.43 26.00
N GLY A 298 7.58 -18.66 26.36
CA GLY A 298 6.53 -19.45 25.72
C GLY A 298 5.12 -18.83 25.81
N LEU A 299 4.89 -17.87 26.72
CA LEU A 299 3.67 -17.07 26.76
C LEU A 299 3.81 -15.71 26.06
N ASP A 300 5.00 -15.41 25.52
CA ASP A 300 5.19 -14.20 24.74
C ASP A 300 4.50 -14.34 23.37
N PRO A 301 3.58 -13.44 22.99
CA PRO A 301 2.80 -13.58 21.75
C PRO A 301 3.65 -13.63 20.48
N TYR A 302 4.78 -12.91 20.45
CA TYR A 302 5.67 -12.90 19.28
C TYR A 302 6.54 -14.16 19.21
N CYS A 303 6.99 -14.70 20.36
CA CYS A 303 7.69 -15.98 20.41
C CYS A 303 6.75 -17.12 19.99
N MET A 304 5.49 -17.11 20.41
CA MET A 304 4.48 -18.09 20.00
C MET A 304 4.21 -18.04 18.50
N MET A 305 4.13 -16.83 17.90
CA MET A 305 3.99 -16.67 16.45
C MET A 305 5.20 -17.24 15.72
N LEU A 306 6.42 -16.95 16.20
CA LEU A 306 7.65 -17.44 15.61
C LEU A 306 7.74 -18.97 15.70
N GLU A 307 7.38 -19.56 16.82
CA GLU A 307 7.33 -21.01 17.03
C GLU A 307 6.39 -21.69 16.02
N ARG A 308 5.16 -21.15 15.86
CA ARG A 308 4.17 -21.70 14.91
C ARG A 308 4.64 -21.57 13.46
N VAL A 309 5.16 -20.42 13.08
CA VAL A 309 5.67 -20.17 11.73
C VAL A 309 6.92 -21.04 11.46
N THR A 310 7.79 -21.22 12.45
CA THR A 310 8.96 -22.11 12.33
C THR A 310 8.51 -23.55 12.09
N HIS A 311 7.54 -24.05 12.88
CA HIS A 311 6.99 -25.38 12.68
C HIS A 311 6.41 -25.57 11.27
N TYR A 312 5.59 -24.62 10.83
CA TYR A 312 4.99 -24.63 9.50
C TYR A 312 6.04 -24.67 8.39
N LEU A 313 6.98 -23.71 8.37
CA LEU A 313 7.97 -23.61 7.31
C LEU A 313 8.95 -24.80 7.30
N THR A 314 9.24 -25.38 8.46
CA THR A 314 10.03 -26.60 8.56
C THR A 314 9.27 -27.79 7.99
N SER A 315 7.97 -27.91 8.26
CA SER A 315 7.14 -29.02 7.77
C SER A 315 6.97 -29.03 6.25
N ILE A 316 7.10 -27.85 5.59
CA ILE A 316 7.04 -27.71 4.13
C ILE A 316 8.43 -27.59 3.48
N ASP A 317 9.51 -27.75 4.25
CA ASP A 317 10.92 -27.67 3.80
C ASP A 317 11.30 -26.30 3.19
N ASP A 318 10.66 -25.20 3.66
CA ASP A 318 10.93 -23.84 3.19
C ASP A 318 11.94 -23.10 4.06
N HIS A 319 13.20 -23.51 3.97
CA HIS A 319 14.29 -22.93 4.76
C HIS A 319 14.59 -21.47 4.40
N ALA A 320 14.34 -21.07 3.16
CA ALA A 320 14.60 -19.70 2.71
C ALA A 320 13.68 -18.68 3.43
N ARG A 321 12.36 -18.95 3.46
CA ARG A 321 11.42 -18.09 4.19
C ARG A 321 11.59 -18.23 5.71
N LEU A 322 12.02 -19.39 6.22
CA LEU A 322 12.34 -19.55 7.64
C LEU A 322 13.50 -18.64 8.06
N ASP A 323 14.58 -18.59 7.27
CA ASP A 323 15.69 -17.68 7.53
C ASP A 323 15.26 -16.20 7.46
N LEU A 324 14.46 -15.84 6.45
CA LEU A 324 13.90 -14.49 6.32
C LEU A 324 13.05 -14.11 7.55
N VAL A 325 12.19 -15.00 8.04
CA VAL A 325 11.34 -14.75 9.21
C VAL A 325 12.16 -14.51 10.46
N ARG A 326 13.22 -15.32 10.68
CA ARG A 326 14.14 -15.12 11.81
C ARG A 326 14.82 -13.75 11.74
N ARG A 327 15.24 -13.31 10.55
CA ARG A 327 15.80 -11.97 10.34
C ARG A 327 14.75 -10.86 10.59
N CYS A 328 13.54 -11.04 10.10
CA CYS A 328 12.44 -10.09 10.35
C CYS A 328 12.11 -9.99 11.84
N PHE A 329 12.08 -11.12 12.55
CA PHE A 329 11.87 -11.16 13.99
C PHE A 329 12.97 -10.43 14.74
N TYR A 330 14.25 -10.73 14.43
CA TYR A 330 15.41 -10.07 15.01
C TYR A 330 15.34 -8.55 14.83
N LEU A 331 15.06 -8.09 13.61
CA LEU A 331 14.94 -6.67 13.29
C LEU A 331 13.73 -6.03 13.98
N LYS A 332 12.63 -6.75 14.17
CA LYS A 332 11.44 -6.26 14.87
C LYS A 332 11.68 -6.09 16.37
N VAL A 333 12.41 -7.01 16.99
CA VAL A 333 12.81 -6.90 18.41
C VAL A 333 13.70 -5.68 18.65
N CYS A 334 14.56 -5.35 17.68
CA CYS A 334 15.39 -4.14 17.69
C CYS A 334 16.38 -4.05 18.87
N GLU A 335 16.89 -5.21 19.32
CA GLU A 335 17.96 -5.31 20.32
C GLU A 335 19.29 -5.65 19.61
N LYS A 336 20.22 -4.70 19.55
CA LYS A 336 21.49 -4.85 18.83
C LYS A 336 22.44 -5.79 19.59
N LEU A 337 22.39 -7.08 19.33
CA LEU A 337 23.19 -8.07 20.06
C LEU A 337 24.69 -7.99 19.79
N SER A 338 25.13 -7.50 18.61
CA SER A 338 26.54 -7.32 18.29
C SER A 338 27.20 -6.17 19.09
N GLN A 339 26.40 -5.31 19.72
CA GLN A 339 26.89 -4.21 20.55
C GLN A 339 26.86 -4.61 22.02
N GLU A 340 27.93 -4.24 22.76
CA GLU A 340 27.97 -4.43 24.20
C GLU A 340 26.79 -3.70 24.86
N SER A 341 26.06 -4.40 25.71
CA SER A 341 25.02 -3.79 26.51
C SER A 341 25.64 -2.85 27.55
N SER A 342 25.14 -1.63 27.65
CA SER A 342 25.45 -0.82 28.83
C SER A 342 24.92 -1.56 30.08
N PRO A 343 25.65 -1.52 31.22
CA PRO A 343 25.29 -2.30 32.42
C PRO A 343 23.87 -2.08 32.95
N HIS A 344 23.19 -1.05 32.48
CA HIS A 344 21.81 -0.71 32.82
C HIS A 344 20.75 -1.14 31.79
N ARG A 345 21.13 -1.85 30.72
CA ARG A 345 20.23 -2.23 29.61
C ARG A 345 20.17 -3.71 29.29
N SER A 346 20.64 -4.61 30.16
CA SER A 346 20.36 -6.06 30.00
C SER A 346 18.89 -6.32 30.34
N GLY A 347 17.99 -6.04 29.38
CA GLY A 347 16.58 -6.27 29.54
C GLY A 347 16.20 -7.70 29.15
N TRP A 348 15.11 -8.19 29.70
CA TRP A 348 14.53 -9.51 29.41
C TRP A 348 14.37 -9.78 27.88
N ARG A 349 14.12 -8.74 27.06
CA ARG A 349 14.01 -8.86 25.59
C ARG A 349 15.32 -9.28 24.94
N ARG A 350 16.43 -8.69 25.39
CA ARG A 350 17.77 -9.04 24.92
C ARG A 350 18.15 -10.47 25.28
N GLU A 351 17.79 -10.91 26.48
CA GLU A 351 18.06 -12.30 26.94
C GLU A 351 17.30 -13.30 26.08
N ILE A 352 16.00 -13.09 25.85
CA ILE A 352 15.20 -13.95 24.96
C ILE A 352 15.79 -13.99 23.55
N LEU A 353 16.10 -12.81 22.99
CA LEU A 353 16.66 -12.73 21.64
C LEU A 353 18.01 -13.43 21.53
N ALA A 354 18.88 -13.28 22.52
CA ALA A 354 20.19 -13.96 22.57
C ALA A 354 20.04 -15.49 22.62
N GLN A 355 19.09 -16.00 23.37
CA GLN A 355 18.78 -17.41 23.41
C GLN A 355 18.33 -17.91 22.02
N LEU A 356 17.35 -17.23 21.39
CA LEU A 356 16.85 -17.58 20.06
C LEU A 356 17.97 -17.56 19.00
N VAL A 357 18.80 -16.54 19.00
CA VAL A 357 19.93 -16.41 18.08
C VAL A 357 20.94 -17.56 18.26
N SER A 358 21.20 -17.96 19.52
CA SER A 358 22.04 -19.13 19.81
C SER A 358 21.43 -20.43 19.26
N GLU A 359 20.12 -20.62 19.41
CA GLU A 359 19.38 -21.77 18.86
C GLU A 359 19.42 -21.78 17.32
N TRP A 360 19.40 -20.61 16.67
CA TRP A 360 19.51 -20.48 15.21
C TRP A 360 20.95 -20.70 14.69
N GLY A 361 21.93 -20.71 15.57
CA GLY A 361 23.34 -20.87 15.21
C GLY A 361 23.92 -19.67 14.44
N TRP A 362 23.44 -18.46 14.71
CA TRP A 362 23.94 -17.25 14.06
C TRP A 362 25.25 -16.78 14.69
N ASP A 363 26.19 -16.34 13.85
CA ASP A 363 27.46 -15.80 14.25
C ASP A 363 27.45 -14.28 14.46
N GLU A 364 28.51 -13.77 15.08
CA GLU A 364 28.66 -12.33 15.33
C GLU A 364 28.70 -11.48 14.05
N ALA A 365 29.26 -12.01 12.97
CA ALA A 365 29.34 -11.30 11.69
C ALA A 365 27.95 -11.07 11.11
N ARG A 366 27.07 -12.03 11.20
CA ARG A 366 25.67 -11.90 10.78
C ARG A 366 24.91 -10.89 11.63
N LEU A 367 25.12 -10.93 12.94
CA LEU A 367 24.52 -9.96 13.86
C LEU A 367 24.96 -8.53 13.57
N ALA A 368 26.27 -8.33 13.36
CA ALA A 368 26.82 -7.02 13.02
C ALA A 368 26.20 -6.45 11.73
N ILE A 369 25.96 -7.31 10.74
CA ILE A 369 25.32 -6.93 9.51
C ILE A 369 23.88 -6.47 9.75
N LEU A 370 23.09 -7.21 10.52
CA LEU A 370 21.70 -6.86 10.82
C LEU A 370 21.59 -5.60 11.69
N ASP A 371 22.49 -5.46 12.66
CA ASP A 371 22.53 -4.32 13.57
C ASP A 371 22.93 -3.01 12.86
N SER A 372 23.71 -3.11 11.77
CA SER A 372 24.06 -1.99 10.91
C SER A 372 22.99 -1.66 9.85
N ARG A 373 21.77 -2.17 9.97
CA ARG A 373 20.69 -1.95 8.99
C ARG A 373 20.43 -0.47 8.69
N ALA A 374 20.57 0.40 9.67
CA ALA A 374 20.40 1.83 9.48
C ALA A 374 21.42 2.45 8.49
N ASP A 375 22.55 1.78 8.30
CA ASP A 375 23.65 2.21 7.43
C ASP A 375 23.64 1.47 6.07
N TRP A 376 22.66 0.58 5.84
CA TRP A 376 22.56 -0.14 4.57
C TRP A 376 22.33 0.82 3.42
N LYS A 377 23.11 0.66 2.36
CA LYS A 377 22.99 1.40 1.11
C LYS A 377 22.13 0.64 0.09
N ILE A 378 21.86 1.29 -1.02
CA ILE A 378 20.84 0.86 -2.01
C ILE A 378 21.01 -0.59 -2.50
N GLU A 379 22.22 -1.07 -2.67
CA GLU A 379 22.47 -2.45 -3.15
C GLU A 379 21.89 -3.48 -2.18
N ARG A 380 22.25 -3.35 -0.90
CA ARG A 380 21.78 -4.26 0.14
C ARG A 380 20.30 -4.10 0.45
N VAL A 381 19.82 -2.87 0.40
CA VAL A 381 18.40 -2.58 0.59
C VAL A 381 17.57 -3.20 -0.53
N ARG A 382 18.05 -3.18 -1.77
CA ARG A 382 17.41 -3.81 -2.92
C ARG A 382 17.37 -5.34 -2.78
N GLU A 383 18.45 -5.97 -2.34
CA GLU A 383 18.47 -7.42 -2.05
C GLU A 383 17.42 -7.78 -0.98
N ALA A 384 17.43 -7.07 0.16
CA ALA A 384 16.47 -7.29 1.25
C ALA A 384 15.02 -7.01 0.81
N HIS A 385 14.80 -5.99 -0.03
CA HIS A 385 13.51 -5.67 -0.60
C HIS A 385 13.00 -6.80 -1.50
N ASN A 386 13.83 -7.33 -2.39
CA ASN A 386 13.47 -8.42 -3.28
C ASN A 386 13.13 -9.70 -2.50
N GLU A 387 13.92 -10.06 -1.49
CA GLU A 387 13.62 -11.22 -0.63
C GLU A 387 12.27 -11.10 0.08
N LEU A 388 11.96 -9.90 0.62
CA LEU A 388 10.67 -9.63 1.24
C LEU A 388 9.52 -9.74 0.23
N LEU A 389 9.73 -9.23 -0.98
CA LEU A 389 8.78 -9.34 -2.08
C LEU A 389 8.50 -10.79 -2.44
N ASP A 390 9.54 -11.57 -2.67
CA ASP A 390 9.42 -12.98 -3.07
C ASP A 390 8.65 -13.77 -2.00
N ALA A 391 8.92 -13.52 -0.71
CA ALA A 391 8.20 -14.14 0.39
C ALA A 391 6.72 -13.76 0.42
N MET A 392 6.39 -12.47 0.28
CA MET A 392 5.00 -12.01 0.24
C MET A 392 4.25 -12.56 -0.96
N MET A 393 4.93 -12.67 -2.08
CA MET A 393 4.39 -13.23 -3.30
C MET A 393 4.10 -14.71 -3.19
N GLN A 394 4.99 -15.44 -2.51
CA GLN A 394 4.75 -16.85 -2.23
C GLN A 394 3.54 -17.01 -1.30
N SER A 395 3.41 -16.18 -0.27
CA SER A 395 2.23 -16.17 0.62
C SER A 395 0.95 -15.85 -0.13
N TYR A 396 0.97 -14.88 -1.05
CA TYR A 396 -0.17 -14.57 -1.92
C TYR A 396 -0.57 -15.78 -2.78
N ARG A 397 0.38 -16.46 -3.43
CA ARG A 397 0.12 -17.68 -4.21
C ARG A 397 -0.48 -18.78 -3.35
N ASN A 398 0.02 -18.98 -2.14
CA ASN A 398 -0.51 -19.99 -1.22
C ASN A 398 -1.92 -19.64 -0.76
N LEU A 399 -2.21 -18.37 -0.52
CA LEU A 399 -3.55 -17.87 -0.20
C LEU A 399 -4.55 -18.15 -1.35
N ILE A 400 -4.15 -17.89 -2.58
CA ILE A 400 -4.99 -18.17 -3.75
C ILE A 400 -5.24 -19.68 -3.91
N ARG A 401 -4.21 -20.52 -3.67
CA ARG A 401 -4.39 -22.00 -3.66
C ARG A 401 -5.36 -22.43 -2.56
N PHE A 402 -5.28 -21.83 -1.38
CA PHE A 402 -6.21 -22.09 -0.29
C PHE A 402 -7.65 -21.72 -0.68
N ALA A 403 -7.89 -20.55 -1.25
CA ALA A 403 -9.19 -20.11 -1.74
C ALA A 403 -9.77 -21.10 -2.76
N ARG A 404 -8.94 -21.57 -3.68
CA ARG A 404 -9.33 -22.58 -4.69
C ARG A 404 -9.73 -23.90 -4.07
N ARG A 405 -8.95 -24.42 -3.12
CA ARG A 405 -9.23 -25.71 -2.46
C ARG A 405 -10.55 -25.70 -1.70
N ASN A 406 -10.89 -24.57 -1.11
CA ASN A 406 -12.09 -24.43 -0.29
C ASN A 406 -13.30 -23.86 -1.04
N ASN A 407 -13.25 -23.77 -2.39
CA ASN A 407 -14.32 -23.26 -3.22
C ASN A 407 -14.91 -21.93 -2.70
N LEU A 408 -14.05 -21.02 -2.27
CA LEU A 408 -14.50 -19.75 -1.71
C LEU A 408 -15.28 -18.97 -2.76
N SER A 409 -16.59 -18.94 -2.61
CA SER A 409 -17.47 -18.05 -3.35
C SER A 409 -17.49 -16.72 -2.62
N VAL A 410 -16.98 -15.75 -3.26
CA VAL A 410 -17.01 -14.30 -3.04
C VAL A 410 -17.83 -13.79 -1.84
N SER A 411 -17.33 -13.97 -0.63
CA SER A 411 -17.72 -13.15 0.50
C SER A 411 -16.76 -11.95 0.67
N ALA A 412 -15.54 -12.03 0.14
CA ALA A 412 -14.67 -10.86 0.04
C ALA A 412 -15.22 -9.90 -1.02
N SER A 413 -15.42 -8.64 -0.66
CA SER A 413 -15.89 -7.63 -1.61
C SER A 413 -14.92 -7.60 -2.81
N PRO A 414 -15.44 -7.71 -4.05
CA PRO A 414 -14.61 -7.57 -5.25
C PRO A 414 -13.84 -6.25 -5.28
N GLN A 415 -14.32 -5.27 -4.54
CA GLN A 415 -13.70 -3.97 -4.35
C GLN A 415 -12.39 -4.08 -3.56
N ASP A 416 -12.39 -4.84 -2.47
CA ASP A 416 -11.19 -5.01 -1.63
C ASP A 416 -10.10 -5.80 -2.37
N ILE A 417 -10.49 -6.78 -3.16
CA ILE A 417 -9.55 -7.51 -4.02
C ILE A 417 -8.97 -6.57 -5.09
N GLY A 418 -9.81 -5.71 -5.69
CA GLY A 418 -9.38 -4.71 -6.66
C GLY A 418 -8.38 -3.73 -6.07
N VAL A 419 -8.64 -3.20 -4.87
CA VAL A 419 -7.75 -2.29 -4.15
C VAL A 419 -6.42 -2.96 -3.82
N LEU A 420 -6.45 -4.19 -3.30
CA LEU A 420 -5.23 -4.93 -3.01
C LEU A 420 -4.43 -5.21 -4.28
N THR A 421 -5.09 -5.69 -5.34
CA THR A 421 -4.42 -5.99 -6.61
C THR A 421 -3.75 -4.74 -7.18
N ARG A 422 -4.41 -3.59 -7.15
CA ARG A 422 -3.83 -2.32 -7.61
C ARG A 422 -2.66 -1.86 -6.74
N LYS A 423 -2.74 -2.03 -5.44
CA LYS A 423 -1.64 -1.71 -4.53
C LYS A 423 -0.43 -2.61 -4.77
N LEU A 424 -0.64 -3.91 -4.93
CA LEU A 424 0.41 -4.87 -5.29
C LEU A 424 1.01 -4.54 -6.66
N TYR A 425 0.15 -4.25 -7.64
CA TYR A 425 0.56 -3.82 -8.97
C TYR A 425 1.42 -2.56 -8.90
N ALA A 426 0.93 -1.51 -8.25
CA ALA A 426 1.65 -0.25 -8.12
C ALA A 426 2.99 -0.40 -7.39
N ALA A 427 3.08 -1.31 -6.41
CA ALA A 427 4.31 -1.54 -5.67
C ALA A 427 5.32 -2.40 -6.43
N PHE A 428 4.88 -3.39 -7.19
CA PHE A 428 5.74 -4.51 -7.56
C PHE A 428 5.89 -4.74 -9.06
N GLU A 429 4.96 -4.28 -9.87
CA GLU A 429 5.08 -4.54 -11.30
C GLU A 429 6.17 -3.71 -11.94
N ALA A 430 7.04 -4.39 -12.70
CA ALA A 430 8.08 -3.75 -13.51
C ALA A 430 7.56 -3.53 -14.94
N LEU A 431 7.09 -2.31 -15.22
CA LEU A 431 6.69 -1.90 -16.56
C LEU A 431 7.77 -1.06 -17.23
N PRO A 432 7.84 -1.07 -18.59
CA PRO A 432 8.65 -0.12 -19.32
C PRO A 432 8.32 1.31 -18.87
N GLY A 433 9.35 2.08 -18.53
CA GLY A 433 9.17 3.45 -18.04
C GLY A 433 8.89 3.60 -16.54
N LYS A 434 8.44 2.59 -15.85
CA LYS A 434 8.24 2.66 -14.41
C LYS A 434 9.57 2.73 -13.66
N VAL A 435 9.63 3.58 -12.66
CA VAL A 435 10.78 3.69 -11.73
C VAL A 435 10.57 2.73 -10.58
N THR A 436 11.49 1.79 -10.41
CA THR A 436 11.44 0.81 -9.32
C THR A 436 11.86 1.48 -8.02
N LEU A 437 10.97 1.49 -7.03
CA LEU A 437 11.20 2.07 -5.72
C LEU A 437 11.45 0.97 -4.70
N VAL A 438 12.46 1.14 -3.87
CA VAL A 438 12.68 0.27 -2.71
C VAL A 438 11.86 0.74 -1.51
N ASN A 439 11.52 -0.18 -0.60
CA ASN A 439 10.76 0.19 0.57
C ASN A 439 11.62 1.04 1.54
N PRO A 440 11.19 2.28 1.86
CA PRO A 440 11.96 3.18 2.73
C PRO A 440 12.04 2.71 4.19
N GLN A 441 11.23 1.73 4.61
CA GLN A 441 11.28 1.14 5.95
C GLN A 441 12.49 0.21 6.15
N ILE A 442 13.16 -0.21 5.09
CA ILE A 442 14.31 -1.11 5.17
C ILE A 442 15.52 -0.37 5.73
N SER A 443 15.85 0.82 5.19
CA SER A 443 16.90 1.68 5.71
C SER A 443 16.46 3.14 5.69
N PRO A 444 16.73 3.93 6.72
CA PRO A 444 16.27 5.32 6.81
C PRO A 444 17.01 6.27 5.88
N ASP A 445 18.26 5.96 5.52
CA ASP A 445 19.13 6.83 4.73
C ASP A 445 19.87 6.07 3.64
N LEU A 446 19.44 6.29 2.40
CA LEU A 446 20.05 5.75 1.19
C LEU A 446 20.94 6.78 0.47
N SER A 447 21.13 7.95 1.05
CA SER A 447 21.93 9.02 0.42
C SER A 447 23.34 8.57 0.12
N GLU A 448 23.84 8.97 -1.06
CA GLU A 448 25.19 8.69 -1.50
C GLU A 448 26.01 9.98 -1.51
N THR A 449 27.29 9.90 -1.14
CA THR A 449 28.19 11.06 -1.14
C THR A 449 28.66 11.44 -2.53
N HIS A 450 28.75 10.45 -3.42
CA HIS A 450 29.21 10.59 -4.80
C HIS A 450 28.30 9.78 -5.72
N LEU A 451 27.84 10.39 -6.82
CA LEU A 451 27.13 9.70 -7.88
C LEU A 451 27.75 10.07 -9.23
N THR A 452 28.13 9.06 -9.98
CA THR A 452 28.72 9.20 -11.32
C THR A 452 27.81 8.60 -12.38
N PHE A 453 27.40 9.44 -13.32
CA PHE A 453 26.61 9.06 -14.48
C PHE A 453 27.55 8.87 -15.68
N ILE A 454 27.54 7.69 -16.30
CA ILE A 454 28.40 7.37 -17.44
C ILE A 454 27.55 6.98 -18.62
N HIS A 455 27.67 7.70 -19.73
CA HIS A 455 27.07 7.30 -20.98
C HIS A 455 28.03 6.37 -21.76
N VAL A 456 27.53 5.20 -22.12
CA VAL A 456 28.28 4.21 -22.92
C VAL A 456 27.59 4.07 -24.27
N PRO A 457 28.30 4.35 -25.40
CA PRO A 457 27.75 4.12 -26.73
C PRO A 457 27.57 2.62 -27.01
N ALA A 458 26.77 2.30 -28.00
CA ALA A 458 26.57 0.93 -28.45
C ALA A 458 27.89 0.25 -28.86
N GLY A 459 28.18 -0.91 -28.26
CA GLY A 459 29.37 -1.69 -28.53
C GLY A 459 29.09 -3.18 -28.52
N ARG A 460 30.11 -4.01 -28.87
CA ARG A 460 29.96 -5.47 -28.92
C ARG A 460 29.64 -6.12 -27.57
N ALA A 461 30.06 -5.51 -26.47
CA ALA A 461 29.94 -6.06 -25.11
C ALA A 461 28.98 -5.30 -24.21
N ASN A 462 28.67 -4.02 -24.51
CA ASN A 462 27.91 -3.16 -23.63
C ASN A 462 26.63 -2.65 -24.30
N ARG A 463 25.56 -2.59 -23.55
CA ARG A 463 24.31 -1.94 -23.97
C ARG A 463 24.52 -0.42 -24.00
N SER A 464 24.05 0.24 -25.06
CA SER A 464 24.04 1.70 -25.14
C SER A 464 23.10 2.29 -24.11
N GLY A 465 23.58 3.30 -23.38
CA GLY A 465 22.79 4.02 -22.39
C GLY A 465 23.61 4.52 -21.23
N TRP A 466 22.91 4.87 -20.16
CA TRP A 466 23.47 5.46 -18.97
C TRP A 466 23.63 4.45 -17.83
N TYR A 467 24.76 4.52 -17.17
CA TYR A 467 25.14 3.70 -16.02
C TYR A 467 25.39 4.58 -14.83
N LEU A 468 24.86 4.22 -13.65
CA LEU A 468 25.02 4.94 -12.41
C LEU A 468 25.95 4.21 -11.46
N TYR A 469 26.91 4.94 -10.88
CA TYR A 469 27.85 4.42 -9.88
C TYR A 469 27.88 5.33 -8.66
N ASN A 470 28.12 4.78 -7.46
CA ASN A 470 28.23 5.53 -6.18
C ASN A 470 29.66 5.91 -5.82
N GLN A 471 30.53 6.02 -6.80
CA GLN A 471 31.94 6.35 -6.62
C GLN A 471 32.31 7.60 -7.41
N ALA A 472 33.32 8.33 -6.92
CA ALA A 472 33.95 9.39 -7.70
C ALA A 472 34.67 8.77 -8.92
N PRO A 473 34.72 9.47 -10.06
CA PRO A 473 35.30 8.93 -11.28
C PRO A 473 36.82 8.82 -11.18
N ASP A 474 37.35 7.71 -10.73
CA ASP A 474 38.75 7.35 -10.89
C ASP A 474 38.91 6.60 -12.21
N MET A 475 39.89 7.08 -13.04
CA MET A 475 39.94 6.77 -14.48
C MET A 475 40.12 5.28 -14.80
N ASN A 476 40.59 4.45 -13.87
CA ASN A 476 40.95 3.06 -14.15
C ASN A 476 40.09 2.00 -13.42
N SER A 477 39.26 2.38 -12.45
CA SER A 477 38.56 1.43 -11.57
C SER A 477 37.06 1.34 -11.75
N ILE A 478 36.37 2.36 -12.24
CA ILE A 478 34.89 2.40 -12.31
C ILE A 478 34.30 1.31 -13.20
N ILE A 479 34.96 1.01 -14.33
CA ILE A 479 34.47 0.02 -15.29
C ILE A 479 34.54 -1.42 -14.74
N SER A 480 35.33 -1.66 -13.70
CA SER A 480 35.43 -2.97 -13.03
C SER A 480 34.38 -3.20 -11.93
N HIS A 481 33.63 -2.17 -11.53
CA HIS A 481 32.57 -2.27 -10.55
C HIS A 481 31.20 -2.48 -11.19
N GLN A 482 30.31 -3.16 -10.48
CA GLN A 482 28.93 -3.27 -10.93
C GLN A 482 28.22 -1.91 -10.80
N PRO A 483 27.47 -1.46 -11.82
CA PRO A 483 26.69 -0.23 -11.70
C PRO A 483 25.56 -0.42 -10.72
N LEU A 484 25.21 0.63 -9.98
CA LEU A 484 24.01 0.67 -9.13
C LEU A 484 22.75 0.44 -9.96
N GLU A 485 22.69 1.11 -11.12
CA GLU A 485 21.53 1.03 -12.02
C GLU A 485 21.96 1.33 -13.46
N TYR A 486 21.18 0.81 -14.41
CA TYR A 486 21.33 1.07 -15.85
C TYR A 486 20.00 1.51 -16.44
N ASN A 487 20.04 2.51 -17.30
CA ASN A 487 18.92 2.83 -18.16
C ASN A 487 19.39 3.41 -19.50
N ARG A 488 18.55 3.24 -20.51
CA ARG A 488 18.83 3.80 -21.84
C ARG A 488 18.82 5.33 -21.82
N TYR A 489 17.98 5.94 -20.96
CA TYR A 489 17.73 7.38 -20.92
C TYR A 489 18.12 7.95 -19.56
N LEU A 490 18.73 9.16 -19.60
CA LEU A 490 19.24 9.83 -18.41
C LEU A 490 18.12 10.22 -17.41
N ASN A 491 16.97 10.69 -17.93
CA ASN A 491 15.83 11.11 -17.12
C ASN A 491 15.38 10.01 -16.16
N LYS A 492 15.30 8.76 -16.63
CA LYS A 492 14.87 7.64 -15.77
C LYS A 492 15.90 7.31 -14.70
N LEU A 493 17.19 7.43 -15.03
CA LEU A 493 18.25 7.16 -14.08
C LEU A 493 18.32 8.22 -12.97
N VAL A 494 18.12 9.49 -13.33
CA VAL A 494 17.99 10.59 -12.36
C VAL A 494 16.73 10.42 -11.50
N ALA A 495 15.60 10.09 -12.12
CA ALA A 495 14.37 9.82 -11.39
C ALA A 495 14.56 8.64 -10.41
N TRP A 496 15.18 7.55 -10.84
CA TRP A 496 15.47 6.41 -9.97
C TRP A 496 16.36 6.81 -8.76
N ALA A 497 17.40 7.58 -9.00
CA ALA A 497 18.30 8.03 -7.95
C ALA A 497 17.59 8.98 -6.96
N TRP A 498 16.75 9.90 -7.46
CA TRP A 498 15.99 10.82 -6.62
C TRP A 498 14.94 10.09 -5.78
N PHE A 499 14.05 9.35 -6.40
CA PHE A 499 12.91 8.74 -5.70
C PHE A 499 13.31 7.60 -4.75
N ASN A 500 14.49 7.01 -4.93
CA ASN A 500 15.08 6.08 -3.96
C ASN A 500 15.93 6.79 -2.88
N GLY A 501 16.03 8.12 -2.91
CA GLY A 501 16.69 8.89 -1.85
C GLY A 501 18.21 8.87 -1.90
N LEU A 502 18.83 8.56 -3.05
CA LEU A 502 20.29 8.58 -3.20
C LEU A 502 20.85 10.00 -3.33
N LEU A 503 20.02 10.91 -3.86
CA LEU A 503 20.37 12.31 -4.11
C LEU A 503 19.98 13.19 -2.93
N THR A 504 20.93 13.97 -2.45
CA THR A 504 20.75 15.02 -1.42
C THR A 504 21.55 16.26 -1.81
N ASP A 505 21.38 17.37 -1.10
CA ASP A 505 22.16 18.60 -1.30
C ASP A 505 23.68 18.39 -1.07
N LYS A 506 24.07 17.30 -0.39
CA LYS A 506 25.47 16.95 -0.11
C LYS A 506 26.07 16.01 -1.15
N THR A 507 25.27 15.46 -2.05
CA THR A 507 25.72 14.51 -3.07
C THR A 507 26.53 15.22 -4.15
N ARG A 508 27.76 14.76 -4.36
CA ARG A 508 28.61 15.26 -5.45
C ARG A 508 28.31 14.49 -6.73
N LEU A 509 27.93 15.24 -7.77
CA LEU A 509 27.59 14.68 -9.07
C LEU A 509 28.77 14.72 -10.04
N TYR A 510 28.95 13.68 -10.80
CA TYR A 510 29.92 13.55 -11.86
C TYR A 510 29.25 12.97 -13.11
N ILE A 511 29.75 13.35 -14.28
CA ILE A 511 29.26 12.85 -15.55
C ILE A 511 30.41 12.50 -16.50
N LYS A 512 30.26 11.42 -17.25
CA LYS A 512 31.14 11.04 -18.35
C LYS A 512 30.28 10.76 -19.59
N GLY A 513 30.75 11.13 -20.76
CA GLY A 513 29.98 11.07 -22.03
C GLY A 513 29.41 12.45 -22.39
N ASN A 514 30.26 13.48 -22.31
CA ASN A 514 29.92 14.91 -22.42
C ASN A 514 29.31 15.33 -23.78
N GLU A 515 29.29 14.44 -24.77
CA GLU A 515 28.69 14.74 -26.08
C GLU A 515 27.15 14.87 -26.01
N ILE A 516 26.52 14.20 -25.04
CA ILE A 516 25.05 14.16 -24.92
C ILE A 516 24.56 15.14 -23.83
N CYS A 517 25.17 15.10 -22.65
CA CYS A 517 24.78 15.92 -21.53
C CYS A 517 26.02 16.33 -20.73
N ASP A 518 26.13 17.59 -20.38
CA ASP A 518 27.20 18.10 -19.51
C ASP A 518 26.79 18.09 -18.03
N LEU A 519 27.78 18.34 -17.15
CA LEU A 519 27.56 18.36 -15.70
C LEU A 519 26.56 19.44 -15.25
N ALA A 520 26.59 20.60 -15.92
CA ALA A 520 25.71 21.71 -15.56
C ALA A 520 24.23 21.35 -15.84
N ARG A 521 23.97 20.75 -16.99
CA ARG A 521 22.62 20.24 -17.32
C ARG A 521 22.17 19.13 -16.38
N LEU A 522 23.07 18.20 -15.99
CA LEU A 522 22.74 17.17 -15.03
C LEU A 522 22.38 17.77 -13.66
N GLN A 523 23.18 18.72 -13.18
CA GLN A 523 22.91 19.40 -11.91
C GLN A 523 21.58 20.16 -11.94
N GLU A 524 21.30 20.83 -13.05
CA GLU A 524 20.04 21.55 -13.25
C GLU A 524 18.85 20.56 -13.29
N LEU A 525 18.96 19.45 -14.00
CA LEU A 525 17.93 18.42 -14.04
C LEU A 525 17.63 17.84 -12.64
N VAL A 526 18.69 17.55 -11.87
CA VAL A 526 18.52 17.07 -10.49
C VAL A 526 17.84 18.11 -9.61
N ALA A 527 18.21 19.40 -9.74
CA ALA A 527 17.57 20.49 -9.01
C ALA A 527 16.10 20.67 -9.40
N ASP A 528 15.79 20.65 -10.70
CA ASP A 528 14.42 20.77 -11.21
C ASP A 528 13.54 19.61 -10.72
N VAL A 529 14.02 18.36 -10.81
CA VAL A 529 13.30 17.17 -10.34
C VAL A 529 13.09 17.23 -8.82
N SER A 530 14.12 17.59 -8.05
CA SER A 530 14.02 17.63 -6.59
C SER A 530 13.08 18.72 -6.09
N HIS A 531 13.03 19.85 -6.79
CA HIS A 531 12.14 20.95 -6.44
C HIS A 531 10.67 20.65 -6.77
N HIS A 532 10.42 20.01 -7.89
CA HIS A 532 9.07 19.75 -8.38
C HIS A 532 8.43 18.49 -7.78
N PHE A 533 9.21 17.44 -7.55
CA PHE A 533 8.72 16.17 -7.03
C PHE A 533 9.13 15.95 -5.57
N PRO A 534 8.20 15.97 -4.62
CA PRO A 534 8.52 15.62 -3.24
C PRO A 534 9.00 14.16 -3.16
N LEU A 535 10.08 13.94 -2.40
CA LEU A 535 10.70 12.62 -2.25
C LEU A 535 9.73 11.61 -1.63
N ARG A 536 9.01 12.01 -0.58
CA ARG A 536 8.09 11.16 0.15
C ARG A 536 6.68 11.71 0.10
N LEU A 537 5.72 10.84 -0.18
CA LEU A 537 4.30 11.12 -0.07
C LEU A 537 3.65 10.11 0.88
N PRO A 538 2.51 10.46 1.49
CA PRO A 538 1.69 9.49 2.20
C PRO A 538 1.33 8.30 1.31
N ALA A 539 1.14 7.13 1.92
CA ALA A 539 0.64 5.97 1.19
C ALA A 539 -0.69 6.31 0.48
N PRO A 540 -0.95 5.76 -0.71
CA PRO A 540 -2.21 6.00 -1.41
C PRO A 540 -3.38 5.49 -0.57
N THR A 541 -4.45 6.28 -0.49
CA THR A 541 -5.65 5.89 0.24
C THR A 541 -6.38 4.75 -0.48
N ALA A 542 -7.16 3.97 0.25
CA ALA A 542 -8.03 2.95 -0.35
C ALA A 542 -8.95 3.56 -1.44
N LYS A 543 -9.46 4.77 -1.23
CA LYS A 543 -10.27 5.49 -2.22
C LYS A 543 -9.48 5.78 -3.51
N ALA A 544 -8.24 6.20 -3.41
CA ALA A 544 -7.39 6.44 -4.59
C ALA A 544 -7.10 5.13 -5.35
N LEU A 545 -6.86 4.04 -4.63
CA LEU A 545 -6.63 2.72 -5.23
C LEU A 545 -7.92 2.11 -5.82
N TYR A 546 -9.09 2.47 -5.30
CA TYR A 546 -10.38 2.06 -5.85
C TYR A 546 -10.73 2.78 -7.15
N SER A 547 -10.28 4.02 -7.31
CA SER A 547 -10.52 4.84 -8.50
C SER A 547 -9.49 4.55 -9.61
N PRO A 548 -9.80 4.86 -10.87
CA PRO A 548 -8.80 4.88 -11.95
C PRO A 548 -7.60 5.76 -11.56
N CYS A 549 -6.43 5.40 -12.03
CA CYS A 549 -5.24 6.16 -11.68
C CYS A 549 -5.25 7.55 -12.37
N GLU A 550 -4.89 8.58 -11.62
CA GLU A 550 -4.85 9.97 -12.07
C GLU A 550 -3.42 10.50 -11.98
N ILE A 551 -3.02 11.31 -12.94
CA ILE A 551 -1.72 11.97 -12.91
C ILE A 551 -1.77 13.12 -11.91
N ARG A 552 -0.85 13.11 -10.92
CA ARG A 552 -0.77 14.14 -9.89
C ARG A 552 0.32 15.17 -10.14
N HIS A 553 1.52 14.72 -10.43
CA HIS A 553 2.66 15.59 -10.77
C HIS A 553 3.17 15.19 -12.15
N LEU A 554 3.35 16.17 -13.00
CA LEU A 554 3.83 15.97 -14.37
C LEU A 554 4.95 16.97 -14.68
N ALA A 555 6.05 16.46 -15.19
CA ALA A 555 7.11 17.28 -15.77
C ALA A 555 7.39 16.85 -17.22
N LEU A 556 7.48 17.84 -18.11
CA LEU A 556 7.98 17.66 -19.47
C LEU A 556 9.40 18.20 -19.51
N ILE A 557 10.34 17.35 -19.90
CA ILE A 557 11.76 17.64 -19.99
C ILE A 557 12.10 17.76 -21.47
N VAL A 558 12.40 18.96 -21.93
CA VAL A 558 12.56 19.28 -23.36
C VAL A 558 14.03 19.44 -23.70
N ASN A 559 14.45 18.76 -24.75
CA ASN A 559 15.81 18.85 -25.34
C ASN A 559 16.95 18.52 -24.36
N LEU A 560 16.74 17.50 -23.51
CA LEU A 560 17.77 17.07 -22.57
C LEU A 560 18.93 16.36 -23.28
N GLU A 561 18.61 15.30 -24.04
CA GLU A 561 19.62 14.47 -24.71
C GLU A 561 19.85 14.88 -26.17
N TYR A 562 18.86 15.44 -26.84
CA TYR A 562 18.97 15.93 -28.20
C TYR A 562 18.36 17.34 -28.33
N ASP A 563 19.22 18.30 -28.67
CA ASP A 563 18.87 19.72 -28.78
C ASP A 563 19.14 20.25 -30.21
N PRO A 564 18.11 20.42 -31.05
CA PRO A 564 18.26 20.99 -32.36
C PRO A 564 18.82 22.41 -32.38
N THR A 565 18.57 23.18 -31.25
CA THR A 565 19.02 24.56 -31.15
C THR A 565 20.55 24.71 -31.01
N ALA A 566 21.24 23.64 -30.60
CA ALA A 566 22.70 23.63 -30.50
C ALA A 566 23.40 23.97 -31.86
N ALA A 567 22.74 23.67 -32.97
CA ALA A 567 23.23 24.01 -34.30
C ALA A 567 23.20 25.51 -34.63
N PHE A 568 22.52 26.35 -33.82
CA PHE A 568 22.39 27.78 -34.04
C PHE A 568 23.56 28.63 -33.53
N ARG A 569 24.66 28.00 -33.18
CA ARG A 569 25.87 28.68 -32.73
C ARG A 569 26.36 29.69 -33.75
N ASN A 570 26.41 31.00 -33.36
CA ASN A 570 26.84 32.10 -34.21
C ASN A 570 25.95 32.41 -35.43
N GLN A 571 24.71 31.93 -35.48
CA GLN A 571 23.79 32.30 -36.54
C GLN A 571 22.88 33.43 -36.05
N VAL A 572 22.67 34.44 -36.93
CA VAL A 572 21.63 35.45 -36.70
C VAL A 572 20.33 34.87 -37.22
N VAL A 573 19.44 34.56 -36.28
CA VAL A 573 18.14 34.02 -36.59
C VAL A 573 17.12 35.13 -36.55
N HIS A 574 16.49 35.41 -37.71
CA HIS A 574 15.43 36.39 -37.79
C HIS A 574 14.09 35.72 -37.53
N PHE A 575 13.40 36.17 -36.51
CA PHE A 575 12.03 35.72 -36.15
C PHE A 575 10.97 36.69 -36.69
N ASP A 576 9.98 36.16 -37.36
CA ASP A 576 8.73 36.84 -37.59
C ASP A 576 7.82 36.55 -36.40
N PHE A 577 7.70 37.50 -35.48
CA PHE A 577 6.89 37.36 -34.25
C PHE A 577 5.40 37.08 -34.52
N ARG A 578 4.91 37.30 -35.74
CA ARG A 578 3.54 36.96 -36.15
C ARG A 578 3.37 35.50 -36.50
N LYS A 579 4.46 34.81 -36.79
CA LYS A 579 4.49 33.41 -37.23
C LYS A 579 5.36 32.51 -36.36
N LEU A 580 5.70 32.95 -35.19
CA LEU A 580 6.60 32.25 -34.28
C LEU A 580 5.94 30.94 -33.82
N ASP A 581 6.41 29.86 -34.42
CA ASP A 581 5.99 28.52 -34.12
C ASP A 581 7.22 27.65 -33.84
N VAL A 582 7.47 27.31 -32.59
CA VAL A 582 8.62 26.49 -32.18
C VAL A 582 8.56 25.06 -32.74
N PHE A 583 7.41 24.66 -33.23
CA PHE A 583 7.18 23.33 -33.81
C PHE A 583 7.35 23.32 -35.34
N SER A 584 7.49 24.50 -35.95
CA SER A 584 7.74 24.66 -37.39
C SER A 584 8.53 25.94 -37.63
N PHE A 585 9.84 25.85 -37.55
CA PHE A 585 10.74 26.99 -37.54
C PHE A 585 11.59 27.10 -38.83
N GLY A 586 11.82 28.32 -39.27
CA GLY A 586 12.73 28.65 -40.40
C GLY A 586 12.19 28.29 -41.76
N GLN A 587 13.00 28.54 -42.82
CA GLN A 587 12.62 28.25 -44.20
C GLN A 587 12.46 26.75 -44.47
N GLN A 588 13.25 25.91 -43.78
CA GLN A 588 13.17 24.44 -43.86
C GLN A 588 12.12 23.86 -42.94
N GLN A 589 11.39 24.72 -42.18
CA GLN A 589 10.34 24.34 -41.28
C GLN A 589 10.75 23.24 -40.27
N GLN A 590 11.93 23.40 -39.69
CA GLN A 590 12.47 22.48 -38.69
C GLN A 590 11.78 22.64 -37.33
N CYS A 591 11.66 21.56 -36.55
CA CYS A 591 11.18 21.63 -35.18
C CYS A 591 12.34 22.01 -34.23
N LEU A 592 12.11 22.98 -33.33
CA LEU A 592 13.10 23.32 -32.30
C LEU A 592 13.12 22.32 -31.14
N ILE A 593 12.19 21.39 -31.14
CA ILE A 593 12.10 20.30 -30.15
C ILE A 593 12.63 19.03 -30.80
N GLY A 594 13.70 18.50 -30.26
CA GLY A 594 14.33 17.28 -30.75
C GLY A 594 14.08 16.07 -29.85
N SER A 595 13.86 16.30 -28.56
CA SER A 595 13.50 15.25 -27.61
C SER A 595 12.57 15.77 -26.53
N ILE A 596 11.65 14.91 -26.06
CA ILE A 596 10.82 15.15 -24.90
C ILE A 596 10.85 13.92 -24.01
N ASP A 597 11.19 14.14 -22.76
CA ASP A 597 11.02 13.16 -21.72
C ASP A 597 9.83 13.54 -20.82
N LEU A 598 9.01 12.58 -20.48
CA LEU A 598 7.97 12.74 -19.50
C LEU A 598 8.42 12.11 -18.19
N LEU A 599 8.25 12.82 -17.10
CA LEU A 599 8.36 12.30 -15.75
C LEU A 599 7.07 12.62 -15.02
N TYR A 600 6.36 11.61 -14.53
CA TYR A 600 5.13 11.84 -13.81
C TYR A 600 4.94 10.86 -12.65
N ARG A 601 4.17 11.32 -11.66
CA ARG A 601 3.69 10.52 -10.52
C ARG A 601 2.17 10.49 -10.57
N ASN A 602 1.59 9.32 -10.37
CA ASN A 602 0.14 9.12 -10.36
C ASN A 602 -0.45 9.01 -8.93
N SER A 603 -1.77 8.90 -8.85
CA SER A 603 -2.52 8.78 -7.59
C SER A 603 -2.25 7.49 -6.82
N TRP A 604 -1.61 6.50 -7.44
CA TRP A 604 -1.15 5.27 -6.79
C TRP A 604 0.31 5.35 -6.32
N ASN A 605 0.90 6.54 -6.37
CA ASN A 605 2.31 6.82 -6.07
C ASN A 605 3.32 6.14 -6.99
N GLU A 606 2.91 5.63 -8.13
CA GLU A 606 3.86 5.16 -9.13
C GLU A 606 4.56 6.34 -9.79
N VAL A 607 5.86 6.18 -10.02
CA VAL A 607 6.67 7.12 -10.79
C VAL A 607 6.99 6.51 -12.12
N ARG A 608 6.74 7.25 -13.19
CA ARG A 608 6.96 6.78 -14.57
C ARG A 608 7.71 7.80 -15.39
N THR A 609 8.51 7.29 -16.32
CA THR A 609 9.27 8.07 -17.30
C THR A 609 8.99 7.54 -18.69
N LEU A 610 8.87 8.45 -19.67
CA LEU A 610 8.74 8.11 -21.07
C LEU A 610 9.70 9.00 -21.87
N HIS A 611 10.16 8.52 -23.03
CA HIS A 611 11.08 9.25 -23.88
C HIS A 611 10.60 9.24 -25.34
N PHE A 612 10.64 10.40 -25.99
CA PHE A 612 10.24 10.62 -27.37
C PHE A 612 11.29 11.42 -28.09
N ASN A 613 11.61 11.04 -29.33
CA ASN A 613 12.67 11.63 -30.16
C ASN A 613 12.16 12.14 -31.50
N GLY A 614 12.89 13.11 -32.05
CA GLY A 614 12.68 13.61 -33.39
C GLY A 614 11.52 14.58 -33.53
N GLU A 615 11.15 14.91 -34.73
CA GLU A 615 10.11 15.89 -35.03
C GLU A 615 8.73 15.55 -34.43
N PRO A 616 8.29 14.27 -34.39
CA PRO A 616 7.00 13.95 -33.80
C PRO A 616 6.99 13.88 -32.25
N ALA A 617 8.13 14.11 -31.58
CA ALA A 617 8.27 13.93 -30.13
C ALA A 617 7.18 14.66 -29.34
N MET A 618 6.84 15.90 -29.74
CA MET A 618 5.80 16.67 -29.05
C MET A 618 4.41 16.07 -29.24
N LEU A 619 4.09 15.61 -30.44
CA LEU A 619 2.79 14.99 -30.75
C LEU A 619 2.63 13.67 -30.00
N GLU A 620 3.67 12.84 -30.01
CA GLU A 620 3.68 11.54 -29.34
C GLU A 620 3.60 11.70 -27.81
N ALA A 621 4.35 12.66 -27.26
CA ALA A 621 4.29 12.97 -25.84
C ALA A 621 2.90 13.43 -25.41
N LEU A 622 2.29 14.36 -26.14
CA LEU A 622 0.93 14.83 -25.87
C LEU A 622 -0.09 13.71 -26.01
N LYS A 623 -0.07 12.97 -27.12
CA LYS A 623 -0.95 11.83 -27.34
C LYS A 623 -0.89 10.86 -26.17
N THR A 624 0.32 10.52 -25.74
CA THR A 624 0.54 9.52 -24.70
C THR A 624 0.07 10.02 -23.34
N ILE A 625 0.49 11.21 -22.93
CA ILE A 625 0.17 11.69 -21.57
C ILE A 625 -1.30 12.06 -21.41
N LEU A 626 -1.89 12.69 -22.42
CA LEU A 626 -3.32 13.05 -22.41
C LEU A 626 -4.21 11.81 -22.58
N GLY A 627 -3.74 10.80 -23.29
CA GLY A 627 -4.41 9.51 -23.37
C GLY A 627 -4.49 8.77 -22.04
N LYS A 628 -3.54 9.04 -21.15
CA LYS A 628 -3.53 8.50 -19.77
C LYS A 628 -4.44 9.25 -18.80
N MET A 629 -4.92 10.43 -19.19
CA MET A 629 -5.89 11.21 -18.42
C MET A 629 -7.30 10.87 -18.91
N HIS A 630 -8.14 10.31 -18.05
CA HIS A 630 -9.56 10.16 -18.38
C HIS A 630 -10.31 11.49 -18.20
N GLN A 631 -11.44 11.66 -18.89
CA GLN A 631 -12.15 12.95 -18.94
C GLN A 631 -12.61 13.45 -17.58
N ASP A 632 -12.99 12.54 -16.69
CA ASP A 632 -13.50 12.87 -15.36
C ASP A 632 -12.37 12.91 -14.29
N ALA A 633 -11.10 12.83 -14.73
CA ALA A 633 -9.97 12.90 -13.81
C ALA A 633 -9.83 14.30 -13.22
N ALA A 634 -9.34 14.37 -11.99
CA ALA A 634 -8.91 15.63 -11.43
C ALA A 634 -7.68 16.17 -12.20
N PRO A 635 -7.56 17.47 -12.40
CA PRO A 635 -6.36 18.04 -13.02
C PRO A 635 -5.13 17.71 -12.16
N PRO A 636 -3.95 17.55 -12.79
CA PRO A 636 -2.72 17.38 -12.06
C PRO A 636 -2.48 18.52 -11.07
N ASP A 637 -1.98 18.19 -9.87
CA ASP A 637 -1.65 19.16 -8.84
C ASP A 637 -0.54 20.10 -9.27
N ALA A 638 0.40 19.60 -10.11
CA ALA A 638 1.51 20.38 -10.64
C ALA A 638 1.89 19.89 -12.04
N VAL A 639 2.05 20.84 -12.96
CA VAL A 639 2.54 20.60 -14.34
C VAL A 639 3.62 21.60 -14.65
N GLU A 640 4.83 21.10 -14.92
CA GLU A 640 6.00 21.94 -15.22
C GLU A 640 6.70 21.52 -16.51
N VAL A 641 7.34 22.49 -17.15
CA VAL A 641 8.18 22.26 -18.34
C VAL A 641 9.59 22.69 -18.01
N PHE A 642 10.52 21.76 -18.06
CA PHE A 642 11.96 21.97 -17.95
C PHE A 642 12.56 21.95 -19.36
N CYS A 643 13.27 22.99 -19.75
CA CYS A 643 13.84 23.10 -21.09
C CYS A 643 15.36 23.24 -20.99
N TYR A 644 16.09 22.36 -21.68
CA TYR A 644 17.56 22.31 -21.66
C TYR A 644 18.18 22.76 -22.99
N SER A 645 17.40 23.46 -23.81
CA SER A 645 17.89 24.01 -25.07
C SER A 645 18.99 25.05 -24.81
N GLN A 646 20.04 25.00 -25.61
CA GLN A 646 21.14 25.99 -25.57
C GLN A 646 20.68 27.36 -26.01
N HIS A 647 19.78 27.41 -26.99
CA HIS A 647 19.24 28.65 -27.49
C HIS A 647 17.70 28.65 -27.40
N LEU A 648 17.09 29.84 -27.34
CA LEU A 648 15.64 30.04 -27.33
C LEU A 648 14.90 29.35 -26.17
N ARG A 649 15.60 29.01 -25.12
CA ARG A 649 15.11 28.21 -23.99
C ARG A 649 13.81 28.76 -23.38
N GLY A 650 13.76 30.07 -23.08
CA GLY A 650 12.57 30.69 -22.49
C GLY A 650 11.36 30.67 -23.40
N LEU A 651 11.56 30.84 -24.71
CA LEU A 651 10.51 30.78 -25.71
C LEU A 651 9.93 29.36 -25.83
N ILE A 652 10.79 28.37 -25.97
CA ILE A 652 10.40 26.95 -26.07
C ILE A 652 9.63 26.54 -24.82
N ARG A 653 10.19 26.82 -23.63
CA ARG A 653 9.53 26.53 -22.36
C ARG A 653 8.12 27.12 -22.29
N THR A 654 7.98 28.42 -22.56
CA THR A 654 6.70 29.11 -22.48
C THR A 654 5.68 28.53 -23.46
N ARG A 655 6.08 28.24 -24.71
CA ARG A 655 5.19 27.71 -25.73
C ARG A 655 4.75 26.28 -25.44
N VAL A 656 5.67 25.43 -24.97
CA VAL A 656 5.34 24.06 -24.56
C VAL A 656 4.41 24.09 -23.33
N GLN A 657 4.69 24.94 -22.35
CA GLN A 657 3.85 25.07 -21.15
C GLN A 657 2.42 25.50 -21.52
N GLN A 658 2.27 26.50 -22.39
CA GLN A 658 0.97 26.97 -22.87
C GLN A 658 0.22 25.86 -23.61
N LEU A 659 0.88 25.17 -24.52
CA LEU A 659 0.27 24.09 -25.29
C LEU A 659 -0.19 22.94 -24.39
N VAL A 660 0.65 22.51 -23.45
CA VAL A 660 0.32 21.43 -22.52
C VAL A 660 -0.87 21.81 -21.63
N SER A 661 -0.87 23.04 -21.09
CA SER A 661 -1.97 23.51 -20.24
C SER A 661 -3.30 23.57 -21.01
N GLU A 662 -3.29 24.13 -22.23
CA GLU A 662 -4.47 24.18 -23.12
C GLU A 662 -4.98 22.76 -23.44
N CYS A 663 -4.07 21.81 -23.73
CA CYS A 663 -4.45 20.45 -24.06
C CYS A 663 -5.02 19.71 -22.84
N ILE A 664 -4.48 19.93 -21.63
CA ILE A 664 -5.01 19.37 -20.39
C ILE A 664 -6.42 19.95 -20.11
N GLU A 665 -6.62 21.26 -20.26
CA GLU A 665 -7.94 21.87 -20.10
C GLU A 665 -8.95 21.30 -21.10
N LEU A 666 -8.55 21.15 -22.38
CA LEU A 666 -9.38 20.52 -23.40
C LEU A 666 -9.71 19.07 -23.07
N ARG A 667 -8.77 18.33 -22.47
CA ARG A 667 -8.95 16.92 -22.11
C ARG A 667 -9.92 16.74 -20.93
N LEU A 668 -9.78 17.57 -19.90
CA LEU A 668 -10.48 17.42 -18.61
C LEU A 668 -11.78 18.21 -18.50
N SER A 669 -12.04 19.15 -19.41
CA SER A 669 -13.28 19.96 -19.33
C SER A 669 -14.53 19.13 -19.63
N SER A 670 -15.31 18.87 -18.61
CA SER A 670 -16.45 17.94 -18.58
C SER A 670 -17.78 18.52 -19.08
N THR A 671 -17.83 19.37 -20.07
CA THR A 671 -19.13 19.68 -20.64
C THR A 671 -19.58 18.54 -21.56
N ARG A 672 -20.48 17.73 -21.04
CA ARG A 672 -21.08 16.52 -21.66
C ARG A 672 -21.76 16.76 -23.03
N GLN A 673 -21.72 17.96 -23.57
CA GLN A 673 -22.50 18.35 -24.76
C GLN A 673 -21.69 18.71 -26.01
N ASP A 674 -20.34 18.73 -25.96
CA ASP A 674 -19.51 18.96 -27.14
C ASP A 674 -18.79 17.67 -27.58
N PRO A 675 -19.37 16.89 -28.47
CA PRO A 675 -18.64 15.81 -29.13
C PRO A 675 -17.65 16.41 -30.12
N GLY A 676 -16.36 16.28 -29.85
CA GLY A 676 -15.34 16.58 -30.81
C GLY A 676 -14.49 17.81 -30.51
N ARG A 677 -13.78 17.79 -29.38
CA ARG A 677 -12.73 18.78 -29.13
C ARG A 677 -11.50 18.46 -29.93
N PHE A 678 -10.92 19.52 -30.46
CA PHE A 678 -9.84 19.42 -31.42
C PHE A 678 -8.85 20.55 -31.20
N LYS A 679 -7.57 20.24 -31.28
CA LYS A 679 -6.48 21.23 -31.33
C LYS A 679 -5.65 21.03 -32.57
N ALA A 680 -5.59 22.05 -33.42
CA ALA A 680 -4.67 22.06 -34.52
C ALA A 680 -3.26 22.45 -34.05
N LEU A 681 -2.25 21.72 -34.51
CA LEU A 681 -0.85 21.98 -34.24
C LEU A 681 -0.01 21.79 -35.49
N ARG A 682 0.85 22.76 -35.79
CA ARG A 682 1.78 22.65 -36.91
C ARG A 682 3.14 22.20 -36.39
N VAL A 683 3.64 21.08 -36.92
CA VAL A 683 4.93 20.51 -36.51
C VAL A 683 5.71 20.20 -37.78
N ALA A 684 6.95 20.70 -37.89
CA ALA A 684 7.86 20.50 -39.04
C ALA A 684 7.17 20.78 -40.38
N GLY A 685 6.41 21.89 -40.45
CA GLY A 685 5.69 22.32 -41.67
C GLY A 685 4.42 21.55 -41.99
N GLN A 686 4.12 20.53 -41.23
CA GLN A 686 2.91 19.71 -41.39
C GLN A 686 1.86 20.09 -40.34
N THR A 687 0.61 20.11 -40.73
CA THR A 687 -0.50 20.40 -39.81
C THR A 687 -1.08 19.11 -39.29
N TRP A 688 -1.23 19.03 -37.99
CA TRP A 688 -1.77 17.89 -37.25
C TRP A 688 -2.98 18.30 -36.45
N GLY A 689 -3.96 17.42 -36.35
CA GLY A 689 -5.11 17.55 -35.44
C GLY A 689 -4.97 16.61 -34.26
N LEU A 690 -5.07 17.15 -33.04
CA LEU A 690 -5.25 16.36 -31.84
C LEU A 690 -6.74 16.31 -31.52
N PHE A 691 -7.33 15.13 -31.58
CA PHE A 691 -8.74 14.88 -31.32
C PHE A 691 -8.90 14.29 -29.92
N PHE A 692 -9.62 15.00 -29.07
CA PHE A 692 -9.85 14.59 -27.70
C PHE A 692 -11.07 13.67 -27.65
N GLU A 693 -10.82 12.40 -27.76
CA GLU A 693 -11.83 11.36 -27.70
C GLU A 693 -12.11 10.99 -26.22
N ARG A 694 -13.16 10.24 -26.02
CA ARG A 694 -13.59 9.87 -24.66
C ARG A 694 -12.55 9.06 -23.91
N LEU A 695 -11.89 8.12 -24.56
CA LEU A 695 -10.90 7.21 -23.97
C LEU A 695 -9.45 7.59 -24.23
N GLY A 696 -9.19 8.61 -24.99
CA GLY A 696 -7.82 8.97 -25.33
C GLY A 696 -7.72 10.19 -26.20
N VAL A 697 -6.58 10.34 -26.83
CA VAL A 697 -6.31 11.39 -27.80
C VAL A 697 -5.79 10.73 -29.07
N SER A 698 -6.45 10.96 -30.19
CA SER A 698 -5.96 10.58 -31.49
C SER A 698 -5.22 11.74 -32.17
N VAL A 699 -4.22 11.39 -32.96
CA VAL A 699 -3.43 12.36 -33.72
C VAL A 699 -3.55 12.03 -35.19
N GLN A 700 -4.03 12.97 -35.97
CA GLN A 700 -4.21 12.80 -37.40
C GLN A 700 -3.49 13.92 -38.18
N LYS A 701 -2.76 13.55 -39.24
CA LYS A 701 -2.17 14.50 -40.14
C LYS A 701 -3.27 15.09 -41.04
N LEU A 702 -3.28 16.40 -41.20
CA LEU A 702 -4.24 17.14 -42.02
C LEU A 702 -3.48 17.63 -43.29
N GLU A 703 -3.69 16.96 -44.42
CA GLU A 703 -2.86 17.18 -45.61
C GLU A 703 -3.30 18.39 -46.45
N ASN A 704 -4.57 18.79 -46.33
CA ASN A 704 -5.09 19.88 -47.15
C ASN A 704 -6.06 20.79 -46.37
N ALA A 705 -6.37 21.97 -46.94
CA ALA A 705 -7.26 22.92 -46.33
C ALA A 705 -8.70 22.39 -46.16
N VAL A 706 -9.13 21.48 -47.02
CA VAL A 706 -10.46 20.87 -46.92
C VAL A 706 -10.55 19.94 -45.71
N GLU A 707 -9.53 19.14 -45.45
CA GLU A 707 -9.46 18.30 -44.25
C GLU A 707 -9.35 19.12 -42.96
N PHE A 708 -8.57 20.23 -43.00
CA PHE A 708 -8.47 21.14 -41.88
C PHE A 708 -9.82 21.83 -41.58
N TYR A 709 -10.49 22.39 -42.60
CA TYR A 709 -11.81 23.00 -42.43
C TYR A 709 -12.88 21.94 -42.13
N GLY A 710 -12.79 20.77 -42.70
CA GLY A 710 -13.62 19.62 -42.39
C GLY A 710 -13.48 19.18 -40.91
N ALA A 711 -12.27 19.09 -40.40
CA ALA A 711 -12.02 18.78 -39.01
C ALA A 711 -12.55 19.87 -38.04
N ILE A 712 -12.40 21.16 -38.41
CA ILE A 712 -12.94 22.29 -37.63
C ILE A 712 -14.48 22.30 -37.66
N SER A 713 -15.11 22.14 -38.85
CA SER A 713 -16.55 22.17 -39.02
C SER A 713 -17.21 20.92 -38.41
N ASN A 714 -16.56 19.76 -38.49
CA ASN A 714 -17.02 18.51 -37.92
C ASN A 714 -16.87 18.48 -36.40
N ASN A 715 -16.09 19.38 -35.81
CA ASN A 715 -16.03 19.57 -34.37
C ASN A 715 -17.43 19.85 -33.75
N LYS A 716 -18.38 20.39 -34.55
CA LYS A 716 -19.80 20.52 -34.18
C LYS A 716 -20.66 19.28 -34.54
N LEU A 717 -20.12 18.32 -35.30
CA LEU A 717 -20.89 17.23 -35.93
C LEU A 717 -20.26 15.86 -35.73
N HIS A 718 -19.28 15.70 -34.87
CA HIS A 718 -18.53 14.44 -34.68
C HIS A 718 -19.35 13.21 -34.23
N GLY A 719 -20.63 13.34 -34.09
CA GLY A 719 -21.51 12.17 -33.96
C GLY A 719 -21.89 11.50 -35.27
N LEU A 720 -21.51 12.05 -36.47
CA LEU A 720 -22.17 11.64 -37.71
C LEU A 720 -21.29 11.34 -38.93
N SER A 721 -20.00 11.61 -38.98
CA SER A 721 -19.32 11.58 -40.29
C SER A 721 -17.95 10.96 -40.42
N ILE A 722 -17.59 10.02 -39.56
CA ILE A 722 -16.54 9.08 -39.91
C ILE A 722 -17.15 7.70 -40.20
N LYS A 723 -17.97 7.63 -41.22
CA LYS A 723 -18.20 6.40 -41.96
C LYS A 723 -17.11 6.28 -43.02
N VAL A 724 -15.91 5.97 -42.59
CA VAL A 724 -14.92 5.33 -43.44
C VAL A 724 -14.55 4.05 -42.73
N GLU A 725 -15.26 3.01 -43.08
CA GLU A 725 -14.94 1.55 -43.05
C GLU A 725 -14.10 1.00 -41.86
N THR A 726 -14.04 1.68 -40.74
CA THR A 726 -13.71 1.08 -39.48
C THR A 726 -14.92 1.33 -38.57
N GLU A 727 -15.65 0.28 -38.22
CA GLU A 727 -16.69 0.34 -37.18
C GLU A 727 -16.15 1.12 -36.00
N GLN A 728 -16.69 2.32 -35.77
CA GLN A 728 -16.37 3.06 -34.56
C GLN A 728 -16.87 2.24 -33.38
N VAL A 729 -15.95 1.75 -32.62
CA VAL A 729 -16.21 1.05 -31.40
C VAL A 729 -16.85 2.02 -30.42
N GLN A 730 -18.15 2.02 -30.34
CA GLN A 730 -18.87 2.76 -29.30
C GLN A 730 -18.77 1.97 -27.99
N LEU A 731 -17.94 2.47 -27.09
CA LEU A 731 -17.90 1.94 -25.73
C LEU A 731 -19.09 2.44 -24.93
N PRO A 732 -19.67 1.57 -24.09
CA PRO A 732 -20.65 2.01 -23.11
C PRO A 732 -20.03 3.10 -22.22
N PRO A 733 -20.75 4.23 -22.01
CA PRO A 733 -20.25 5.35 -21.23
C PRO A 733 -19.70 4.99 -19.85
N VAL A 734 -20.27 3.98 -19.25
CA VAL A 734 -19.95 3.52 -17.90
C VAL A 734 -18.56 2.88 -17.80
N VAL A 735 -18.04 2.32 -18.89
CA VAL A 735 -16.70 1.67 -18.90
C VAL A 735 -15.59 2.67 -18.62
N ASN A 736 -15.73 3.92 -19.07
CA ASN A 736 -14.72 4.96 -18.85
C ASN A 736 -14.45 5.27 -17.38
N GLY A 737 -15.47 5.16 -16.53
CA GLY A 737 -15.32 5.37 -15.09
C GLY A 737 -14.50 4.27 -14.38
N TYR A 738 -14.29 3.14 -15.05
CA TYR A 738 -13.55 1.99 -14.52
C TYR A 738 -12.23 1.73 -15.23
N ALA A 739 -11.92 2.47 -16.29
CA ALA A 739 -10.67 2.32 -17.01
C ALA A 739 -9.47 2.61 -16.09
N SER A 740 -8.56 1.67 -16.00
CA SER A 740 -7.35 1.76 -15.18
C SER A 740 -6.13 1.50 -16.05
N GLU A 741 -5.18 2.41 -16.02
CA GLU A 741 -3.90 2.21 -16.69
C GLU A 741 -3.11 1.09 -16.00
N GLY A 742 -2.40 0.30 -16.81
CA GLY A 742 -1.53 -0.75 -16.34
C GLY A 742 -2.21 -2.07 -16.00
N ILE A 743 -3.52 -2.16 -16.17
CA ILE A 743 -4.31 -3.36 -15.89
C ILE A 743 -5.15 -3.68 -17.12
N ILE A 744 -5.14 -4.94 -17.53
CA ILE A 744 -6.04 -5.42 -18.58
C ILE A 744 -7.41 -5.61 -17.96
N GLN A 745 -8.42 -5.01 -18.57
CA GLN A 745 -9.79 -5.04 -18.07
C GLN A 745 -10.75 -5.55 -19.13
N PHE A 746 -11.61 -6.48 -18.74
CA PHE A 746 -12.65 -7.09 -19.57
C PHE A 746 -14.02 -6.67 -19.06
N PHE A 747 -14.85 -6.13 -19.92
CA PHE A 747 -16.21 -5.73 -19.59
C PHE A 747 -17.18 -6.53 -20.46
N PHE A 748 -18.07 -7.27 -19.84
CA PHE A 748 -19.10 -8.05 -20.49
C PHE A 748 -20.44 -7.30 -20.48
N GLU A 749 -21.12 -7.27 -21.60
CA GLU A 749 -22.45 -6.70 -21.75
C GLU A 749 -23.38 -7.73 -22.39
N ASP A 750 -24.50 -8.07 -21.77
CA ASP A 750 -25.47 -8.96 -22.33
C ASP A 750 -26.24 -8.29 -23.48
N THR A 751 -26.38 -8.99 -24.61
CA THR A 751 -27.19 -8.52 -25.72
C THR A 751 -28.68 -8.85 -25.46
N ASN A 752 -29.56 -7.96 -25.91
CA ASN A 752 -31.01 -8.12 -25.73
C ASN A 752 -31.62 -9.35 -26.46
N ASN A 753 -30.83 -10.08 -27.24
CA ASN A 753 -31.21 -11.30 -27.90
C ASN A 753 -30.62 -12.49 -27.17
N ASP A 754 -31.43 -13.45 -26.85
CA ASP A 754 -31.29 -14.62 -25.94
C ASP A 754 -30.02 -15.50 -26.08
N SER A 755 -28.96 -15.11 -26.74
CA SER A 755 -27.84 -16.03 -26.95
C SER A 755 -26.43 -15.41 -27.12
N GLY A 756 -26.20 -14.18 -26.70
CA GLY A 756 -24.85 -13.60 -26.88
C GLY A 756 -24.53 -12.43 -25.93
N PHE A 757 -23.26 -12.09 -25.87
CA PHE A 757 -22.75 -10.96 -25.11
C PHE A 757 -21.65 -10.23 -25.89
N ASN A 758 -21.48 -8.96 -25.59
CA ASN A 758 -20.38 -8.15 -26.09
C ASN A 758 -19.24 -8.14 -25.08
N ILE A 759 -18.01 -8.05 -25.58
CA ILE A 759 -16.81 -7.93 -24.76
C ILE A 759 -16.08 -6.65 -25.15
N TYR A 760 -15.76 -5.82 -24.17
CA TYR A 760 -14.92 -4.65 -24.32
C TYR A 760 -13.64 -4.92 -23.51
N ILE A 761 -12.49 -4.84 -24.15
CA ILE A 761 -11.20 -5.08 -23.54
C ILE A 761 -10.44 -3.78 -23.53
N LEU A 762 -9.93 -3.37 -22.38
CA LEU A 762 -8.95 -2.32 -22.22
C LEU A 762 -7.59 -2.95 -21.90
N ASP A 763 -6.59 -2.71 -22.71
CA ASP A 763 -5.22 -3.14 -22.42
C ASP A 763 -4.57 -2.24 -21.35
N GLU A 764 -3.34 -2.51 -20.97
CA GLU A 764 -2.58 -1.75 -19.96
C GLU A 764 -2.37 -0.28 -20.35
N THR A 765 -2.54 0.04 -21.63
CA THR A 765 -2.43 1.41 -22.16
C THR A 765 -3.80 2.04 -22.46
N ASN A 766 -4.87 1.41 -22.01
CA ASN A 766 -6.26 1.77 -22.29
C ASN A 766 -6.62 1.74 -23.80
N ARG A 767 -5.90 0.96 -24.62
CA ARG A 767 -6.34 0.66 -25.99
C ARG A 767 -7.52 -0.29 -25.92
N ILE A 768 -8.45 -0.10 -26.83
CA ILE A 768 -9.73 -0.77 -26.84
C ILE A 768 -9.75 -1.82 -27.91
N GLU A 769 -10.18 -3.02 -27.53
CA GLU A 769 -10.63 -4.06 -28.45
C GLU A 769 -12.10 -4.39 -28.13
N VAL A 770 -12.92 -4.58 -29.13
CA VAL A 770 -14.33 -4.95 -28.96
C VAL A 770 -14.70 -6.16 -29.80
N TYR A 771 -15.42 -7.04 -29.15
CA TYR A 771 -15.98 -8.23 -29.76
C TYR A 771 -17.49 -8.24 -29.56
N HIS A 772 -18.23 -8.23 -30.65
CA HIS A 772 -19.69 -8.24 -30.62
C HIS A 772 -20.24 -9.65 -30.81
N HIS A 773 -21.41 -9.89 -30.21
CA HIS A 773 -22.17 -11.14 -30.35
C HIS A 773 -21.37 -12.43 -30.08
N CYS A 774 -20.53 -12.40 -29.07
CA CYS A 774 -19.80 -13.58 -28.62
C CYS A 774 -20.77 -14.63 -28.11
N LYS A 775 -20.52 -15.89 -28.44
CA LYS A 775 -21.28 -17.05 -28.00
C LYS A 775 -20.44 -17.87 -27.02
N GLY A 776 -21.11 -18.57 -26.09
CA GLY A 776 -20.45 -19.42 -25.11
C GLY A 776 -20.60 -18.92 -23.68
N SER A 777 -19.87 -19.52 -22.77
CA SER A 777 -19.88 -19.14 -21.34
C SER A 777 -18.89 -18.07 -21.05
N LYS A 778 -19.30 -16.96 -20.42
CA LYS A 778 -18.40 -15.91 -19.92
C LYS A 778 -17.40 -16.51 -18.93
N GLU A 779 -17.82 -17.49 -18.18
CA GLU A 779 -17.04 -18.20 -17.19
C GLU A 779 -15.88 -18.98 -17.81
N GLU A 780 -16.13 -19.65 -18.92
CA GLU A 780 -15.07 -20.34 -19.67
C GLU A 780 -14.08 -19.35 -20.23
N LEU A 781 -14.56 -18.26 -20.81
CA LEU A 781 -13.75 -17.20 -21.33
C LEU A 781 -12.83 -16.60 -20.26
N VAL A 782 -13.37 -16.24 -19.11
CA VAL A 782 -12.61 -15.69 -18.00
C VAL A 782 -11.55 -16.67 -17.51
N ARG A 783 -11.88 -17.97 -17.46
CA ARG A 783 -10.95 -19.03 -17.10
C ARG A 783 -9.78 -19.13 -18.09
N ASP A 784 -10.10 -19.12 -19.39
CA ASP A 784 -9.09 -19.27 -20.45
C ASP A 784 -8.19 -18.05 -20.53
N VAL A 785 -8.75 -16.85 -20.45
CA VAL A 785 -8.02 -15.61 -20.42
C VAL A 785 -7.11 -15.54 -19.19
N SER A 786 -7.65 -15.85 -18.02
CA SER A 786 -6.88 -15.86 -16.77
C SER A 786 -5.73 -16.88 -16.84
N ARG A 787 -5.98 -18.07 -17.40
CA ARG A 787 -4.96 -19.11 -17.60
C ARG A 787 -3.88 -18.64 -18.59
N PHE A 788 -4.27 -17.97 -19.67
CA PHE A 788 -3.33 -17.42 -20.64
C PHE A 788 -2.38 -16.40 -20.01
N TYR A 789 -2.91 -15.42 -19.28
CA TYR A 789 -2.11 -14.38 -18.63
C TYR A 789 -1.23 -14.92 -17.51
N SER A 790 -1.66 -15.93 -16.78
CA SER A 790 -0.83 -16.57 -15.77
C SER A 790 0.29 -17.42 -16.37
N SER A 791 0.05 -18.11 -17.50
CA SER A 791 1.05 -18.95 -18.15
C SER A 791 2.07 -18.18 -18.99
N SER A 792 1.70 -17.03 -19.56
CA SER A 792 2.62 -16.20 -20.34
C SER A 792 3.72 -15.55 -19.50
N HIS A 793 3.50 -15.40 -18.20
CA HIS A 793 4.45 -14.83 -17.28
C HIS A 793 5.66 -15.72 -17.00
N ASP A 794 5.45 -17.02 -16.90
CA ASP A 794 6.53 -17.98 -16.63
C ASP A 794 7.56 -18.07 -17.77
N ARG A 795 7.23 -17.57 -18.95
CA ARG A 795 8.11 -17.65 -20.15
C ARG A 795 9.05 -16.47 -20.32
N PHE A 796 8.78 -15.33 -19.72
CA PHE A 796 9.59 -14.12 -19.90
C PHE A 796 10.56 -13.81 -18.75
N THR A 797 10.57 -14.62 -17.69
CA THR A 797 11.45 -14.45 -16.54
C THR A 797 12.81 -15.17 -16.71
N TYR A 798 13.54 -14.88 -17.79
CA TYR A 798 14.96 -15.14 -17.79
C TYR A 798 15.69 -13.94 -17.18
N GLY A 799 15.99 -14.02 -15.89
CA GLY A 799 17.01 -13.20 -15.23
C GLY A 799 16.58 -12.02 -14.38
N SER A 800 15.30 -11.82 -14.07
CA SER A 800 14.88 -10.86 -13.06
C SER A 800 13.80 -11.45 -12.18
N SER A 801 14.02 -11.38 -10.89
CA SER A 801 13.14 -11.86 -9.80
C SER A 801 11.82 -11.06 -9.66
N PHE A 802 11.31 -10.46 -10.71
CA PHE A 802 10.07 -9.70 -10.65
C PHE A 802 8.88 -10.58 -11.00
N VAL A 803 8.00 -10.77 -10.04
CA VAL A 803 6.72 -11.41 -10.27
C VAL A 803 5.76 -10.39 -10.85
N ASN A 804 5.33 -10.64 -12.06
CA ASN A 804 4.42 -9.80 -12.79
C ASN A 804 2.96 -10.15 -12.41
N PHE A 805 2.18 -9.18 -11.93
CA PHE A 805 0.82 -9.40 -11.40
C PHE A 805 -0.27 -8.94 -12.35
N ASN A 806 -0.05 -8.94 -13.64
CA ASN A 806 -1.07 -8.61 -14.62
C ASN A 806 -2.19 -9.66 -14.66
N LEU A 807 -2.89 -9.80 -13.54
CA LEU A 807 -4.14 -10.55 -13.57
C LEU A 807 -5.21 -9.64 -14.17
N PRO A 808 -5.84 -10.05 -15.28
CA PRO A 808 -6.92 -9.32 -15.87
C PRO A 808 -8.07 -9.11 -14.90
N GLN A 809 -8.71 -7.96 -14.95
CA GLN A 809 -9.92 -7.67 -14.18
C GLN A 809 -11.16 -7.90 -15.06
N PHE A 810 -12.18 -8.47 -14.48
CA PHE A 810 -13.41 -8.81 -15.21
C PHE A 810 -14.62 -8.13 -14.59
N TYR A 811 -15.45 -7.53 -15.43
CA TYR A 811 -16.60 -6.75 -15.03
C TYR A 811 -17.84 -7.13 -15.87
N GLN A 812 -19.00 -6.95 -15.30
CA GLN A 812 -20.29 -7.06 -15.96
C GLN A 812 -20.97 -5.71 -16.04
N ILE A 813 -21.40 -5.32 -17.22
CA ILE A 813 -22.24 -4.15 -17.45
C ILE A 813 -23.68 -4.59 -17.26
N VAL A 814 -24.39 -3.97 -16.32
CA VAL A 814 -25.80 -4.25 -16.02
C VAL A 814 -26.63 -2.97 -16.16
N LYS A 815 -27.89 -3.14 -16.60
CA LYS A 815 -28.88 -2.05 -16.64
C LYS A 815 -29.83 -2.21 -15.47
N VAL A 816 -29.88 -1.22 -14.59
CA VAL A 816 -30.75 -1.16 -13.42
C VAL A 816 -31.51 0.17 -13.49
N ASP A 817 -32.82 0.16 -13.53
CA ASP A 817 -33.68 1.34 -13.55
C ASP A 817 -33.22 2.42 -14.56
N ASP A 818 -33.05 2.04 -15.83
CA ASP A 818 -32.55 2.87 -16.93
C ASP A 818 -31.12 3.44 -16.75
N ARG A 819 -30.41 3.06 -15.71
CA ARG A 819 -29.00 3.42 -15.50
C ARG A 819 -28.11 2.21 -15.78
N THR A 820 -27.08 2.45 -16.56
CA THR A 820 -26.04 1.45 -16.81
C THR A 820 -25.00 1.51 -15.69
N GLN A 821 -24.72 0.39 -15.06
CA GLN A 821 -23.72 0.25 -14.01
C GLN A 821 -22.72 -0.84 -14.38
N VAL A 822 -21.50 -0.70 -13.88
CA VAL A 822 -20.48 -1.74 -13.97
C VAL A 822 -20.36 -2.38 -12.60
N ILE A 823 -20.53 -3.68 -12.57
CA ILE A 823 -20.29 -4.49 -11.38
C ILE A 823 -19.17 -5.48 -11.68
N PRO A 824 -18.35 -5.82 -10.71
CA PRO A 824 -17.40 -6.92 -10.87
C PRO A 824 -18.13 -8.20 -11.27
N PHE A 825 -17.50 -9.03 -12.12
CA PHE A 825 -18.06 -10.30 -12.55
C PHE A 825 -18.09 -11.29 -11.38
N ARG A 826 -19.22 -11.34 -10.67
CA ARG A 826 -19.33 -11.87 -9.30
C ARG A 826 -19.18 -13.38 -9.14
N SER A 827 -19.69 -14.15 -10.08
CA SER A 827 -19.90 -15.58 -9.78
C SER A 827 -18.62 -16.39 -9.74
N GLN A 828 -17.47 -15.81 -10.10
CA GLN A 828 -16.34 -16.65 -10.42
C GLN A 828 -14.98 -15.98 -10.34
N THR A 829 -14.89 -14.70 -10.01
CA THR A 829 -13.62 -13.95 -10.06
C THR A 829 -12.54 -14.56 -9.18
N LEU A 830 -12.89 -15.01 -7.97
CA LEU A 830 -11.98 -15.71 -7.07
C LEU A 830 -11.71 -17.15 -7.52
N THR A 831 -12.74 -17.89 -7.84
CA THR A 831 -12.61 -19.27 -8.33
C THR A 831 -11.80 -19.31 -9.62
N GLN A 832 -11.88 -18.29 -10.45
CA GLN A 832 -11.19 -18.21 -11.72
C GLN A 832 -9.78 -17.63 -11.62
N LEU A 833 -9.54 -16.64 -10.76
CA LEU A 833 -8.21 -16.28 -10.33
C LEU A 833 -7.46 -17.49 -9.77
N CYS A 834 -8.15 -18.29 -8.96
CA CYS A 834 -7.65 -19.54 -8.43
C CYS A 834 -7.39 -20.60 -9.50
N ALA A 835 -8.21 -20.67 -10.55
CA ALA A 835 -8.04 -21.60 -11.67
C ALA A 835 -6.96 -21.17 -12.67
N SER A 836 -6.56 -19.89 -12.66
CA SER A 836 -5.58 -19.35 -13.61
C SER A 836 -4.14 -19.52 -13.17
N LEU A 837 -3.90 -19.91 -11.92
CA LEU A 837 -2.55 -20.21 -11.47
C LEU A 837 -2.09 -21.53 -12.08
N PRO A 838 -0.91 -21.61 -12.68
CA PRO A 838 -0.48 -22.79 -13.39
C PRO A 838 -0.36 -24.00 -12.46
N ASP A 839 -1.12 -25.04 -12.76
CA ASP A 839 -0.58 -26.39 -12.52
C ASP A 839 0.63 -26.52 -13.45
N ASN A 840 1.79 -26.77 -12.91
CA ASN A 840 3.10 -26.82 -13.58
C ASN A 840 3.17 -27.78 -14.80
N ASN A 841 2.11 -28.26 -15.38
CA ASN A 841 2.09 -29.34 -16.34
C ASN A 841 1.23 -29.18 -17.60
N SER A 842 0.61 -28.03 -17.89
CA SER A 842 -0.17 -27.93 -19.14
C SER A 842 0.42 -26.95 -20.16
N ASN A 843 0.84 -27.49 -21.29
CA ASN A 843 1.31 -26.80 -22.49
C ASN A 843 0.17 -26.29 -23.42
N ASP A 844 -1.04 -26.14 -22.90
CA ASP A 844 -2.19 -25.77 -23.72
C ASP A 844 -2.28 -24.26 -23.93
N TYR A 845 -2.09 -23.84 -25.17
CA TYR A 845 -2.41 -22.49 -25.61
C TYR A 845 -3.93 -22.33 -25.72
N PRO A 846 -4.54 -21.25 -25.25
CA PRO A 846 -5.94 -20.97 -25.54
C PRO A 846 -6.12 -20.80 -27.05
N GLN A 847 -7.09 -21.49 -27.61
CA GLN A 847 -7.49 -21.26 -28.99
C GLN A 847 -7.98 -19.81 -29.14
N ARG A 848 -7.52 -19.11 -30.16
CA ARG A 848 -8.03 -17.79 -30.51
C ARG A 848 -9.54 -17.86 -30.68
N PHE A 849 -10.25 -16.92 -30.06
CA PHE A 849 -11.67 -16.80 -30.18
C PHE A 849 -12.07 -16.79 -31.66
N GLN A 850 -12.91 -17.73 -32.08
CA GLN A 850 -13.53 -17.65 -33.39
C GLN A 850 -14.70 -16.68 -33.31
N MET A 851 -14.58 -15.55 -33.96
CA MET A 851 -15.69 -14.62 -34.17
C MET A 851 -16.52 -15.12 -35.35
N TYR A 852 -17.81 -15.03 -35.20
CA TYR A 852 -18.78 -15.24 -36.28
C TYR A 852 -19.35 -13.90 -36.72
#